data_e1fafc9dd2eb3fc65707c0cc8dabac79
#
_entry.id   e1fafc9dd2eb3fc65707c0cc8dabac79
#
_cell.length_a   1.000
_cell.length_b   1.000
_cell.length_c   1.000
_cell.angle_alpha   90.00
_cell.angle_beta   90.00
_cell.angle_gamma   90.00
#
_symmetry.space_group_name_H-M   'P 1'
#
loop_
_entity.id
_entity.type
_entity.pdbx_description
1 polymer ?
#
loop_
_entity_poly.entity_id
_entity_poly.type
_entity_poly.pdbx_seq_one_letter_code
_entity_poly.pdbx_strand_id
1 'polypeptide(L)'
;MSDTLEHHTPMMQQYLALKAGYPETLLFYRMGDFYEVFWQDAEKAARLLDITLTQRGQSGGQPVVMAGVPFHALENYLARLIKMGESVAIAEQVGEVGANKGPVERKVVRVVTPGTLTDTELLSDKSESMLMAVHQAPRARCGLAWLSVTQGRVYLAECAHDELGAWLARVAPSELIYSAGVTERFEQQLQVLRQGGAFTCPMSLRPDWQFDSALGERKLLENLGAASLQAWGAHELGEAHAAAAGLLTYAEHTQGRTLTHVHSVQVQRNDDLIDLPATTRRNLELVKTLRGDDAPTLFSLLDTCMTGMGSRLLKTWLLEPRRDRAEARQRLSATTALRGAGGAGGGAGPWSTLRGELKGVSDVERITARIALRQVRARELVALGKTLQKSELLALNGRAPEPFLMQIFSHLQPPEGCMALLQTAIAEEPAALVRDGGVIANGFDTELDELRAIQTNCDAFLLDLETREKARTGIPNLRVQFNKVHGFYIEVTSSHVEKVPDDYRRRQTLKNAERFITPELKAFEDKALSANERALAREKWLYEQILDQLQPHIPQLTRLAQALATLDVLCTLAERSLTLHWCAPQFVPEPCIEIEGGRHPVVEARLAETSSGSFIANHTRLNANTRMQIITGPNMGGKSTYMRQVALIVLLASMGSHVPAASCRLGPIDAIHTRIGAADDLANAQSTFMLEMTEAAQILHAATPHSLVLMDEIGRGTSTFDGLALASGIATHLHDKTRAFTLFATHYFELTELPAKARHAINMHVSATESGTDIVFLHEIQPGPASRSYGIQVAKLAGMPSPVLHHARHALAALEERAGEDELQVDLFAAPEVPESAGASPLEAALAGINPDALSPREALDALYQLKKMAG
;
A
#
# COMPACT_ATOMS: atom_id res chain seq x y z
N MET A 1 6.64 -38.67 13.94
CA MET A 1 5.44 -37.88 14.22
C MET A 1 4.16 -38.70 14.45
N SER A 2 4.02 -39.98 14.01
CA SER A 2 2.80 -40.77 14.24
C SER A 2 2.62 -41.23 15.70
N ASP A 3 3.68 -41.60 16.39
CA ASP A 3 3.60 -42.15 17.78
C ASP A 3 3.18 -41.13 18.84
N THR A 4 3.31 -39.83 18.60
CA THR A 4 2.94 -38.80 19.57
C THR A 4 1.48 -38.39 19.48
N LEU A 5 0.80 -38.61 18.35
CA LEU A 5 -0.60 -38.22 18.15
C LEU A 5 -1.59 -39.17 18.84
N GLU A 6 -1.27 -40.46 19.00
CA GLU A 6 -2.17 -41.47 19.57
C GLU A 6 -2.57 -41.20 21.03
N HIS A 7 -1.76 -40.44 21.77
CA HIS A 7 -2.06 -40.06 23.17
C HIS A 7 -3.02 -38.88 23.30
N HIS A 8 -3.39 -38.22 22.20
CA HIS A 8 -4.32 -37.10 22.20
C HIS A 8 -5.77 -37.55 21.92
N THR A 9 -6.74 -36.76 22.40
CA THR A 9 -8.15 -36.99 22.08
C THR A 9 -8.36 -36.88 20.55
N PRO A 10 -9.35 -37.58 19.95
CA PRO A 10 -9.56 -37.55 18.48
C PRO A 10 -9.70 -36.15 17.89
N MET A 11 -10.30 -35.23 18.62
CA MET A 11 -10.41 -33.83 18.21
C MET A 11 -9.04 -33.12 18.21
N MET A 12 -8.22 -33.35 19.24
CA MET A 12 -6.89 -32.76 19.33
C MET A 12 -5.92 -33.38 18.31
N GLN A 13 -6.08 -34.65 17.98
CA GLN A 13 -5.35 -35.28 16.87
C GLN A 13 -5.64 -34.56 15.55
N GLN A 14 -6.92 -34.26 15.27
CA GLN A 14 -7.32 -33.53 14.08
C GLN A 14 -6.74 -32.08 14.08
N TYR A 15 -6.81 -31.39 15.23
CA TYR A 15 -6.22 -30.06 15.37
C TYR A 15 -4.71 -30.06 15.11
N LEU A 16 -3.97 -30.96 15.74
CA LEU A 16 -2.51 -31.07 15.59
C LEU A 16 -2.09 -31.46 14.18
N ALA A 17 -2.86 -32.33 13.52
CA ALA A 17 -2.65 -32.68 12.12
C ALA A 17 -2.82 -31.46 11.20
N LEU A 18 -3.84 -30.64 11.42
CA LEU A 18 -4.02 -29.40 10.68
C LEU A 18 -2.92 -28.37 11.00
N LYS A 19 -2.58 -28.21 12.29
CA LYS A 19 -1.53 -27.27 12.73
C LYS A 19 -0.15 -27.62 12.14
N ALA A 20 0.15 -28.89 11.95
CA ALA A 20 1.42 -29.31 11.31
C ALA A 20 1.59 -28.77 9.89
N GLY A 21 0.48 -28.49 9.17
CA GLY A 21 0.52 -27.85 7.86
C GLY A 21 0.70 -26.32 7.92
N TYR A 22 0.51 -25.71 9.10
CA TYR A 22 0.54 -24.26 9.32
C TYR A 22 1.28 -23.88 10.60
N PRO A 23 2.57 -24.26 10.76
CA PRO A 23 3.29 -24.16 12.04
C PRO A 23 3.39 -22.71 12.55
N GLU A 24 3.65 -21.74 11.68
CA GLU A 24 3.82 -20.32 12.02
C GLU A 24 2.52 -19.50 12.04
N THR A 25 1.39 -20.12 11.65
CA THR A 25 0.11 -19.44 11.45
C THR A 25 -0.84 -19.75 12.61
N LEU A 26 -1.53 -18.78 13.17
CA LEU A 26 -2.55 -19.01 14.18
C LEU A 26 -3.70 -19.84 13.59
N LEU A 27 -3.98 -21.01 14.17
CA LEU A 27 -5.05 -21.89 13.68
C LEU A 27 -6.35 -21.68 14.45
N PHE A 28 -7.31 -20.99 13.83
CA PHE A 28 -8.66 -20.78 14.33
C PHE A 28 -9.54 -21.97 13.93
N TYR A 29 -9.92 -22.76 14.92
CA TYR A 29 -10.57 -24.04 14.74
C TYR A 29 -12.05 -23.94 15.15
N ARG A 30 -12.97 -24.15 14.22
CA ARG A 30 -14.40 -24.01 14.43
C ARG A 30 -14.96 -25.02 15.43
N MET A 31 -15.57 -24.52 16.50
CA MET A 31 -16.27 -25.34 17.51
C MET A 31 -17.61 -24.71 17.87
N GLY A 32 -18.70 -25.19 17.26
CA GLY A 32 -20.04 -24.61 17.45
C GLY A 32 -20.08 -23.13 17.07
N ASP A 33 -20.39 -22.25 18.01
CA ASP A 33 -20.49 -20.80 17.80
C ASP A 33 -19.19 -20.04 18.07
N PHE A 34 -18.07 -20.77 18.24
CA PHE A 34 -16.77 -20.19 18.49
C PHE A 34 -15.74 -20.69 17.49
N TYR A 35 -14.70 -19.86 17.26
CA TYR A 35 -13.41 -20.31 16.79
C TYR A 35 -12.47 -20.39 17.97
N GLU A 36 -11.94 -21.57 18.22
CA GLU A 36 -11.05 -21.84 19.33
C GLU A 36 -9.62 -22.02 18.83
N VAL A 37 -8.67 -21.58 19.62
CA VAL A 37 -7.22 -21.75 19.45
C VAL A 37 -6.66 -22.47 20.66
N PHE A 38 -5.59 -23.26 20.46
CA PHE A 38 -5.09 -24.13 21.52
C PHE A 38 -3.58 -23.95 21.74
N TRP A 39 -3.14 -24.24 22.96
CA TRP A 39 -1.75 -24.21 23.41
C TRP A 39 -1.05 -22.89 23.09
N GLN A 40 0.10 -22.93 22.35
CA GLN A 40 0.88 -21.75 22.00
C GLN A 40 0.08 -20.72 21.20
N ASP A 41 -0.78 -21.18 20.30
CA ASP A 41 -1.67 -20.28 19.55
C ASP A 41 -2.67 -19.58 20.49
N ALA A 42 -3.16 -20.26 21.54
CA ALA A 42 -4.07 -19.66 22.51
C ALA A 42 -3.36 -18.60 23.35
N GLU A 43 -2.16 -18.87 23.84
CA GLU A 43 -1.34 -17.92 24.60
C GLU A 43 -1.01 -16.68 23.75
N LYS A 44 -0.60 -16.90 22.50
CA LYS A 44 -0.31 -15.82 21.53
C LYS A 44 -1.57 -14.99 21.23
N ALA A 45 -2.68 -15.63 20.90
CA ALA A 45 -3.94 -14.96 20.60
C ALA A 45 -4.49 -14.19 21.82
N ALA A 46 -4.45 -14.78 23.03
CA ALA A 46 -4.89 -14.12 24.26
C ALA A 46 -4.10 -12.83 24.51
N ARG A 47 -2.78 -12.86 24.34
CA ARG A 47 -1.92 -11.68 24.51
C ARG A 47 -2.18 -10.60 23.47
N LEU A 48 -2.35 -10.99 22.19
CA LEU A 48 -2.50 -10.02 21.09
C LEU A 48 -3.91 -9.40 21.04
N LEU A 49 -4.92 -10.19 21.36
CA LEU A 49 -6.32 -9.79 21.24
C LEU A 49 -6.95 -9.32 22.55
N ASP A 50 -6.24 -9.50 23.68
CA ASP A 50 -6.75 -9.24 25.02
C ASP A 50 -8.04 -10.06 25.31
N ILE A 51 -7.98 -11.37 24.99
CA ILE A 51 -9.07 -12.32 25.24
C ILE A 51 -8.68 -13.28 26.36
N THR A 52 -9.70 -13.83 27.03
CA THR A 52 -9.51 -14.71 28.19
C THR A 52 -8.86 -16.03 27.79
N LEU A 53 -7.74 -16.35 28.42
CA LEU A 53 -7.11 -17.65 28.34
C LEU A 53 -7.76 -18.60 29.38
N THR A 54 -8.19 -19.76 28.94
CA THR A 54 -8.85 -20.77 29.77
C THR A 54 -8.15 -22.12 29.61
N GLN A 55 -8.47 -23.05 30.56
CA GLN A 55 -8.00 -24.44 30.49
C GLN A 55 -9.19 -25.37 30.54
N ARG A 56 -9.26 -26.35 29.64
CA ARG A 56 -10.38 -27.30 29.60
C ARG A 56 -9.89 -28.72 29.28
N GLY A 57 -9.98 -29.60 30.29
CA GLY A 57 -9.61 -31.00 30.14
C GLY A 57 -8.11 -31.22 30.00
N GLN A 58 -7.74 -32.45 29.67
CA GLN A 58 -6.36 -32.89 29.43
C GLN A 58 -6.26 -33.67 28.12
N SER A 59 -5.17 -33.52 27.43
CA SER A 59 -4.85 -34.28 26.22
C SER A 59 -3.34 -34.52 26.14
N GLY A 60 -2.91 -35.75 25.89
CA GLY A 60 -1.51 -36.12 25.93
C GLY A 60 -0.85 -35.90 27.30
N GLY A 61 -1.61 -36.05 28.41
CA GLY A 61 -1.11 -35.87 29.79
C GLY A 61 -0.91 -34.42 30.23
N GLN A 62 -1.27 -33.42 29.37
CA GLN A 62 -1.15 -32.01 29.69
C GLN A 62 -2.51 -31.29 29.64
N PRO A 63 -2.74 -30.22 30.45
CA PRO A 63 -3.94 -29.40 30.35
C PRO A 63 -4.04 -28.78 28.95
N VAL A 64 -5.27 -28.74 28.41
CA VAL A 64 -5.53 -28.07 27.15
C VAL A 64 -5.80 -26.60 27.44
N VAL A 65 -4.80 -25.75 27.17
CA VAL A 65 -4.91 -24.30 27.22
C VAL A 65 -5.62 -23.83 25.94
N MET A 66 -6.63 -22.99 26.08
CA MET A 66 -7.45 -22.53 24.98
C MET A 66 -7.91 -21.09 25.15
N ALA A 67 -8.16 -20.45 24.04
CA ALA A 67 -8.84 -19.16 23.93
C ALA A 67 -9.80 -19.23 22.73
N GLY A 68 -10.81 -18.38 22.70
CA GLY A 68 -11.77 -18.43 21.62
C GLY A 68 -12.43 -17.10 21.35
N VAL A 69 -12.86 -16.93 20.11
CA VAL A 69 -13.62 -15.75 19.65
C VAL A 69 -14.97 -16.20 19.10
N PRO A 70 -16.04 -15.43 19.35
CA PRO A 70 -17.35 -15.75 18.78
C PRO A 70 -17.32 -15.74 17.25
N PHE A 71 -18.00 -16.69 16.63
CA PHE A 71 -18.08 -16.80 15.18
C PHE A 71 -18.48 -15.50 14.47
N HIS A 72 -19.49 -14.82 14.98
CA HIS A 72 -20.01 -13.59 14.38
C HIS A 72 -19.06 -12.39 14.51
N ALA A 73 -18.07 -12.47 15.40
CA ALA A 73 -17.10 -11.40 15.64
C ALA A 73 -15.72 -11.67 14.99
N LEU A 74 -15.55 -12.80 14.31
CA LEU A 74 -14.28 -13.26 13.74
C LEU A 74 -13.56 -12.17 12.93
N GLU A 75 -14.26 -11.50 12.02
CA GLU A 75 -13.67 -10.51 11.11
C GLU A 75 -13.01 -9.34 11.88
N ASN A 76 -13.61 -8.90 12.99
CA ASN A 76 -13.03 -7.85 13.83
C ASN A 76 -11.71 -8.29 14.48
N TYR A 77 -11.63 -9.54 14.91
CA TYR A 77 -10.41 -10.10 15.51
C TYR A 77 -9.34 -10.37 14.45
N LEU A 78 -9.72 -10.83 13.24
CA LEU A 78 -8.84 -10.97 12.11
C LEU A 78 -8.22 -9.62 11.73
N ALA A 79 -9.01 -8.56 11.63
CA ALA A 79 -8.52 -7.22 11.32
C ALA A 79 -7.44 -6.74 12.30
N ARG A 80 -7.59 -7.06 13.61
CA ARG A 80 -6.59 -6.72 14.62
C ARG A 80 -5.32 -7.53 14.46
N LEU A 81 -5.42 -8.86 14.27
CA LEU A 81 -4.25 -9.73 14.07
C LEU A 81 -3.46 -9.36 12.83
N ILE A 82 -4.14 -9.14 11.71
CA ILE A 82 -3.51 -8.75 10.45
C ILE A 82 -2.76 -7.41 10.58
N LYS A 83 -3.35 -6.42 11.26
CA LYS A 83 -2.65 -5.14 11.55
C LYS A 83 -1.40 -5.31 12.39
N MET A 84 -1.33 -6.36 13.21
CA MET A 84 -0.14 -6.71 14.00
C MET A 84 0.86 -7.57 13.20
N GLY A 85 0.58 -7.86 11.92
CA GLY A 85 1.44 -8.67 11.06
C GLY A 85 1.29 -10.18 11.23
N GLU A 86 0.22 -10.64 11.87
CA GLU A 86 -0.02 -12.06 12.11
C GLU A 86 -0.82 -12.70 10.98
N SER A 87 -0.54 -13.98 10.71
CA SER A 87 -1.29 -14.80 9.76
C SER A 87 -2.22 -15.77 10.49
N VAL A 88 -3.40 -16.01 9.92
CA VAL A 88 -4.44 -16.84 10.54
C VAL A 88 -4.95 -17.87 9.54
N ALA A 89 -4.95 -19.14 9.92
CA ALA A 89 -5.61 -20.23 9.19
C ALA A 89 -6.98 -20.51 9.83
N ILE A 90 -8.03 -20.56 9.02
CA ILE A 90 -9.41 -20.78 9.48
C ILE A 90 -9.84 -22.18 9.07
N ALA A 91 -10.11 -23.02 10.07
CA ALA A 91 -10.62 -24.37 9.89
C ALA A 91 -12.12 -24.44 10.15
N GLU A 92 -12.87 -24.87 9.13
CA GLU A 92 -14.33 -25.03 9.17
C GLU A 92 -14.73 -26.51 9.20
N GLN A 93 -15.92 -26.75 9.72
CA GLN A 93 -16.55 -28.07 9.70
C GLN A 93 -16.95 -28.42 8.26
N VAL A 94 -16.57 -29.61 7.84
CA VAL A 94 -16.90 -30.15 6.50
C VAL A 94 -17.71 -31.44 6.68
N GLY A 95 -18.90 -31.51 6.05
CA GLY A 95 -19.81 -32.66 6.15
C GLY A 95 -20.98 -32.44 7.12
N GLU A 96 -21.90 -33.41 7.12
CA GLU A 96 -23.11 -33.35 7.94
C GLU A 96 -22.81 -33.80 9.39
N VAL A 97 -23.36 -33.05 10.36
CA VAL A 97 -23.28 -33.38 11.77
C VAL A 97 -24.04 -34.69 12.04
N GLY A 98 -23.33 -35.73 12.43
CA GLY A 98 -23.91 -37.03 12.77
C GLY A 98 -23.79 -38.13 11.69
N ALA A 99 -23.22 -37.87 10.54
CA ALA A 99 -23.02 -38.88 9.49
C ALA A 99 -21.97 -39.93 9.84
N ASN A 100 -21.01 -39.66 10.74
CA ASN A 100 -19.96 -40.56 11.17
C ASN A 100 -19.87 -40.67 12.71
N LYS A 101 -19.48 -41.86 13.21
CA LYS A 101 -19.15 -42.10 14.62
C LYS A 101 -17.79 -41.49 14.98
N GLY A 102 -17.69 -40.16 15.05
CA GLY A 102 -16.45 -39.46 15.41
C GLY A 102 -16.63 -37.93 15.40
N PRO A 103 -15.59 -37.15 15.74
CA PRO A 103 -15.67 -35.70 15.61
C PRO A 103 -15.90 -35.33 14.13
N VAL A 104 -16.74 -34.32 13.90
CA VAL A 104 -16.97 -33.79 12.55
C VAL A 104 -15.62 -33.39 11.94
N GLU A 105 -15.39 -33.78 10.69
CA GLU A 105 -14.17 -33.42 9.95
C GLU A 105 -14.06 -31.90 9.80
N ARG A 106 -12.85 -31.38 9.98
CA ARG A 106 -12.54 -29.96 9.72
C ARG A 106 -11.38 -29.86 8.77
N LYS A 107 -11.48 -28.85 7.90
CA LYS A 107 -10.42 -28.53 6.94
C LYS A 107 -10.12 -27.03 7.01
N VAL A 108 -8.86 -26.66 6.78
CA VAL A 108 -8.52 -25.28 6.56
C VAL A 108 -9.13 -24.84 5.22
N VAL A 109 -10.06 -23.89 5.32
CA VAL A 109 -10.78 -23.35 4.16
C VAL A 109 -10.22 -22.03 3.68
N ARG A 110 -9.47 -21.35 4.55
CA ARG A 110 -8.93 -20.03 4.27
C ARG A 110 -7.70 -19.76 5.13
N VAL A 111 -6.70 -19.16 4.51
CA VAL A 111 -5.53 -18.60 5.20
C VAL A 111 -5.49 -17.10 4.93
N VAL A 112 -5.53 -16.30 5.99
CA VAL A 112 -5.51 -14.83 5.91
C VAL A 112 -4.14 -14.35 6.34
N THR A 113 -3.43 -13.68 5.44
CA THR A 113 -2.10 -13.12 5.72
C THR A 113 -2.06 -11.65 5.34
N PRO A 114 -1.15 -10.85 5.90
CA PRO A 114 -1.06 -9.43 5.57
C PRO A 114 -0.86 -9.13 4.08
N GLY A 115 -0.19 -10.02 3.33
CA GLY A 115 0.12 -9.84 1.91
C GLY A 115 -0.92 -10.40 0.94
N THR A 116 -1.85 -11.24 1.41
CA THR A 116 -2.84 -11.90 0.53
C THR A 116 -4.30 -11.59 0.88
N LEU A 117 -4.53 -10.41 1.44
CA LEU A 117 -5.87 -9.93 1.79
C LEU A 117 -6.73 -9.67 0.56
N THR A 118 -7.97 -10.16 0.61
CA THR A 118 -9.01 -9.92 -0.40
C THR A 118 -10.31 -9.37 0.18
N ASP A 119 -10.49 -9.45 1.50
CA ASP A 119 -11.70 -8.97 2.16
C ASP A 119 -11.75 -7.46 2.24
N THR A 120 -12.83 -6.89 1.74
CA THR A 120 -13.09 -5.45 1.78
C THR A 120 -13.23 -4.91 3.21
N GLU A 121 -13.66 -5.73 4.16
CA GLU A 121 -13.78 -5.33 5.57
C GLU A 121 -12.43 -5.27 6.29
N LEU A 122 -11.43 -6.01 5.80
CA LEU A 122 -10.08 -6.05 6.37
C LEU A 122 -9.12 -5.07 5.69
N LEU A 123 -9.43 -4.67 4.47
CA LEU A 123 -8.64 -3.74 3.66
C LEU A 123 -9.16 -2.31 3.82
N SER A 124 -8.26 -1.36 4.03
CA SER A 124 -8.61 0.05 3.88
C SER A 124 -8.95 0.35 2.42
N ASP A 125 -9.94 1.21 2.16
CA ASP A 125 -10.35 1.59 0.80
C ASP A 125 -9.21 2.22 -0.01
N LYS A 126 -8.31 2.92 0.68
CA LYS A 126 -7.22 3.71 0.09
C LYS A 126 -5.85 3.01 0.09
N SER A 127 -5.77 1.77 0.55
CA SER A 127 -4.52 1.01 0.61
C SER A 127 -4.59 -0.33 -0.09
N GLU A 128 -3.44 -0.76 -0.60
CA GLU A 128 -3.25 -2.09 -1.16
C GLU A 128 -2.52 -3.00 -0.15
N SER A 129 -2.79 -4.30 -0.26
CA SER A 129 -2.02 -5.33 0.41
C SER A 129 -1.08 -5.95 -0.62
N MET A 130 0.22 -5.63 -0.49
CA MET A 130 1.24 -6.10 -1.42
C MET A 130 1.99 -7.30 -0.84
N LEU A 131 1.95 -8.41 -1.54
CA LEU A 131 2.82 -9.56 -1.30
C LEU A 131 4.06 -9.42 -2.18
N MET A 132 5.26 -9.58 -1.61
CA MET A 132 6.51 -9.56 -2.35
C MET A 132 7.33 -10.81 -2.09
N ALA A 133 7.90 -11.37 -3.13
CA ALA A 133 8.87 -12.47 -3.08
C ALA A 133 10.25 -11.99 -3.49
N VAL A 134 11.25 -12.43 -2.75
CA VAL A 134 12.67 -12.17 -3.05
C VAL A 134 13.40 -13.49 -3.23
N HIS A 135 14.07 -13.64 -4.36
CA HIS A 135 14.95 -14.74 -4.66
C HIS A 135 16.41 -14.29 -4.64
N GLN A 136 17.25 -14.97 -3.85
CA GLN A 136 18.70 -14.75 -3.88
C GLN A 136 19.33 -15.50 -5.05
N ALA A 137 19.90 -14.75 -5.98
CA ALA A 137 20.57 -15.30 -7.14
C ALA A 137 22.09 -15.32 -6.98
N PRO A 138 22.82 -16.09 -7.79
CA PRO A 138 24.28 -16.03 -7.87
C PRO A 138 24.80 -14.65 -8.27
N ARG A 139 26.07 -14.36 -8.00
CA ARG A 139 26.79 -13.12 -8.37
C ARG A 139 26.17 -11.84 -7.78
N ALA A 140 25.70 -11.91 -6.53
CA ALA A 140 25.10 -10.78 -5.80
C ALA A 140 23.92 -10.12 -6.53
N ARG A 141 23.05 -10.90 -7.16
CA ARG A 141 21.81 -10.48 -7.79
C ARG A 141 20.60 -10.97 -7.02
N CYS A 142 19.47 -10.28 -7.15
CA CYS A 142 18.18 -10.66 -6.61
C CYS A 142 17.12 -10.66 -7.70
N GLY A 143 16.27 -11.69 -7.70
CA GLY A 143 15.01 -11.69 -8.41
C GLY A 143 13.90 -11.21 -7.50
N LEU A 144 13.06 -10.34 -8.00
CA LEU A 144 11.95 -9.73 -7.28
C LEU A 144 10.64 -9.98 -8.03
N ALA A 145 9.61 -10.37 -7.30
CA ALA A 145 8.26 -10.43 -7.82
C ALA A 145 7.27 -9.95 -6.76
N TRP A 146 6.27 -9.17 -7.16
CA TRP A 146 5.24 -8.73 -6.23
C TRP A 146 3.89 -8.59 -6.92
N LEU A 147 2.82 -8.71 -6.12
CA LEU A 147 1.45 -8.51 -6.56
C LEU A 147 0.57 -8.02 -5.42
N SER A 148 -0.51 -7.32 -5.77
CA SER A 148 -1.72 -7.28 -4.95
C SER A 148 -2.70 -8.32 -5.48
N VAL A 149 -3.16 -9.23 -4.63
CA VAL A 149 -4.12 -10.28 -5.04
C VAL A 149 -5.40 -9.66 -5.60
N THR A 150 -5.73 -8.44 -5.21
CA THR A 150 -6.93 -7.74 -5.69
C THR A 150 -6.78 -7.08 -7.05
N GLN A 151 -5.54 -6.82 -7.51
CA GLN A 151 -5.30 -6.11 -8.79
C GLN A 151 -5.11 -7.02 -10.00
N GLY A 152 -4.77 -8.29 -9.78
CA GLY A 152 -4.56 -9.25 -10.87
C GLY A 152 -3.37 -8.94 -11.77
N ARG A 153 -2.37 -8.23 -11.25
CA ARG A 153 -1.12 -7.89 -11.95
C ARG A 153 0.09 -8.35 -11.15
N VAL A 154 1.02 -9.01 -11.82
CA VAL A 154 2.33 -9.38 -11.27
C VAL A 154 3.37 -8.39 -11.78
N TYR A 155 4.18 -7.90 -10.89
CA TYR A 155 5.36 -7.10 -11.20
C TYR A 155 6.61 -7.94 -11.06
N LEU A 156 7.57 -7.74 -11.98
CA LEU A 156 8.85 -8.43 -12.01
C LEU A 156 9.98 -7.42 -12.07
N ALA A 157 11.04 -7.66 -11.31
CA ALA A 157 12.28 -6.90 -11.40
C ALA A 157 13.49 -7.77 -11.06
N GLU A 158 14.66 -7.36 -11.50
CA GLU A 158 15.95 -7.88 -11.05
C GLU A 158 16.82 -6.72 -10.60
N CYS A 159 17.56 -6.93 -9.52
CA CYS A 159 18.44 -5.91 -8.97
C CYS A 159 19.73 -6.50 -8.40
N ALA A 160 20.72 -5.65 -8.11
CA ALA A 160 21.86 -6.00 -7.32
C ALA A 160 21.52 -6.07 -5.83
N HIS A 161 22.30 -6.79 -5.01
CA HIS A 161 22.05 -6.94 -3.58
C HIS A 161 22.04 -5.60 -2.82
N ASP A 162 22.85 -4.65 -3.21
CA ASP A 162 22.93 -3.30 -2.64
C ASP A 162 21.70 -2.43 -2.96
N GLU A 163 21.03 -2.69 -4.09
CA GLU A 163 19.79 -2.01 -4.47
C GLU A 163 18.53 -2.58 -3.81
N LEU A 164 18.62 -3.78 -3.20
CA LEU A 164 17.45 -4.49 -2.62
C LEU A 164 16.69 -3.62 -1.61
N GLY A 165 17.40 -2.88 -0.76
CA GLY A 165 16.78 -1.98 0.21
C GLY A 165 15.92 -0.89 -0.42
N ALA A 166 16.35 -0.32 -1.53
CA ALA A 166 15.60 0.68 -2.29
C ALA A 166 14.32 0.10 -2.89
N TRP A 167 14.39 -1.13 -3.43
CA TRP A 167 13.21 -1.83 -3.96
C TRP A 167 12.19 -2.17 -2.86
N LEU A 168 12.63 -2.68 -1.71
CA LEU A 168 11.77 -2.97 -0.56
C LEU A 168 11.07 -1.71 -0.04
N ALA A 169 11.80 -0.60 0.05
CA ALA A 169 11.23 0.69 0.45
C ALA A 169 10.27 1.27 -0.61
N ARG A 170 10.51 1.00 -1.91
CA ARG A 170 9.65 1.44 -3.02
C ARG A 170 8.34 0.68 -3.03
N VAL A 171 8.39 -0.66 -3.00
CA VAL A 171 7.20 -1.53 -3.04
C VAL A 171 6.41 -1.45 -1.74
N ALA A 172 7.09 -1.23 -0.62
CA ALA A 172 6.51 -1.18 0.73
C ALA A 172 5.57 -2.37 0.98
N PRO A 173 6.06 -3.62 0.88
CA PRO A 173 5.22 -4.80 0.97
C PRO A 173 4.51 -4.92 2.31
N SER A 174 3.31 -5.51 2.31
CA SER A 174 2.58 -5.90 3.51
C SER A 174 3.06 -7.24 4.06
N GLU A 175 3.69 -8.05 3.21
CA GLU A 175 4.32 -9.32 3.57
C GLU A 175 5.46 -9.62 2.59
N LEU A 176 6.59 -10.08 3.11
CA LEU A 176 7.76 -10.50 2.34
C LEU A 176 7.98 -12.00 2.47
N ILE A 177 8.10 -12.70 1.34
CA ILE A 177 8.46 -14.12 1.34
C ILE A 177 9.83 -14.33 0.71
N TYR A 178 10.58 -15.32 1.22
CA TYR A 178 11.90 -15.67 0.70
C TYR A 178 12.17 -17.17 0.86
N SER A 179 13.14 -17.68 0.10
CA SER A 179 13.49 -19.10 0.08
C SER A 179 14.24 -19.55 1.33
N ALA A 180 13.99 -20.79 1.77
CA ALA A 180 14.79 -21.46 2.79
C ALA A 180 16.23 -21.83 2.30
N GLY A 181 16.47 -21.73 1.01
CA GLY A 181 17.79 -21.98 0.41
C GLY A 181 18.72 -20.76 0.39
N VAL A 182 18.30 -19.61 0.92
CA VAL A 182 19.18 -18.43 0.97
C VAL A 182 20.35 -18.61 1.94
N THR A 183 21.44 -17.88 1.69
CA THR A 183 22.59 -17.89 2.58
C THR A 183 22.28 -17.15 3.89
N GLU A 184 22.91 -17.57 5.00
CA GLU A 184 22.79 -16.89 6.29
C GLU A 184 23.14 -15.39 6.20
N ARG A 185 24.13 -15.04 5.38
CA ARG A 185 24.51 -13.65 5.14
C ARG A 185 23.38 -12.85 4.49
N PHE A 186 22.64 -13.44 3.55
CA PHE A 186 21.52 -12.79 2.89
C PHE A 186 20.35 -12.61 3.85
N GLU A 187 20.06 -13.61 4.67
CA GLU A 187 19.02 -13.50 5.70
C GLU A 187 19.36 -12.41 6.72
N GLN A 188 20.62 -12.33 7.17
CA GLN A 188 21.09 -11.23 8.01
C GLN A 188 20.93 -9.87 7.33
N GLN A 189 21.21 -9.79 6.02
CA GLN A 189 20.99 -8.55 5.25
C GLN A 189 19.51 -8.13 5.27
N LEU A 190 18.57 -9.06 5.05
CA LEU A 190 17.14 -8.77 5.14
C LEU A 190 16.74 -8.28 6.55
N GLN A 191 17.30 -8.88 7.61
CA GLN A 191 17.07 -8.43 8.98
C GLN A 191 17.62 -7.01 9.22
N VAL A 192 18.81 -6.70 8.74
CA VAL A 192 19.41 -5.35 8.83
C VAL A 192 18.56 -4.34 8.06
N LEU A 193 18.10 -4.66 6.85
CA LEU A 193 17.22 -3.78 6.07
C LEU A 193 15.89 -3.51 6.78
N ARG A 194 15.32 -4.54 7.44
CA ARG A 194 14.11 -4.40 8.24
C ARG A 194 14.32 -3.52 9.47
N GLN A 195 15.40 -3.74 10.21
CA GLN A 195 15.76 -2.92 11.38
C GLN A 195 16.09 -1.47 10.97
N GLY A 196 16.72 -1.28 9.82
CA GLY A 196 17.00 0.03 9.22
C GLY A 196 15.77 0.74 8.63
N GLY A 197 14.58 0.14 8.71
CA GLY A 197 13.32 0.77 8.29
C GLY A 197 13.09 0.77 6.77
N ALA A 198 13.85 0.01 5.99
CA ALA A 198 13.58 -0.15 4.56
C ALA A 198 12.21 -0.80 4.33
N PHE A 199 11.78 -1.67 5.24
CA PHE A 199 10.43 -2.22 5.31
C PHE A 199 10.11 -2.65 6.74
N THR A 200 8.81 -2.81 7.06
CA THR A 200 8.34 -3.16 8.42
C THR A 200 7.48 -4.41 8.47
N CYS A 201 7.16 -4.98 7.30
CA CYS A 201 6.27 -6.12 7.19
C CYS A 201 6.86 -7.41 7.78
N PRO A 202 6.00 -8.41 8.10
CA PRO A 202 6.46 -9.74 8.45
C PRO A 202 7.18 -10.41 7.28
N MET A 203 8.13 -11.28 7.63
CA MET A 203 8.87 -12.12 6.68
C MET A 203 8.48 -13.57 6.88
N SER A 204 8.15 -14.27 5.79
CA SER A 204 7.74 -15.68 5.79
C SER A 204 8.72 -16.52 4.97
N LEU A 205 9.33 -17.51 5.63
CA LEU A 205 10.24 -18.46 5.01
C LEU A 205 9.43 -19.49 4.21
N ARG A 206 9.84 -19.77 2.97
CA ARG A 206 9.17 -20.77 2.10
C ARG A 206 10.16 -21.83 1.61
N PRO A 207 9.68 -23.06 1.35
CA PRO A 207 10.54 -24.12 0.82
C PRO A 207 11.27 -23.71 -0.46
N ASP A 208 12.54 -24.08 -0.57
CA ASP A 208 13.41 -23.69 -1.67
C ASP A 208 12.89 -24.13 -3.05
N TRP A 209 12.29 -25.32 -3.15
CA TRP A 209 11.69 -25.81 -4.39
C TRP A 209 10.57 -24.94 -4.97
N GLN A 210 10.01 -24.01 -4.18
CA GLN A 210 9.02 -23.04 -4.67
C GLN A 210 9.65 -21.90 -5.47
N PHE A 211 10.98 -21.71 -5.36
CA PHE A 211 11.72 -20.64 -6.06
C PHE A 211 12.47 -21.21 -7.26
N ASP A 212 11.74 -21.84 -8.16
CA ASP A 212 12.28 -22.41 -9.39
C ASP A 212 11.91 -21.55 -10.61
N SER A 213 12.92 -21.14 -11.39
CA SER A 213 12.74 -20.25 -12.54
C SER A 213 11.83 -20.83 -13.61
N ALA A 214 11.97 -22.13 -13.92
CA ALA A 214 11.13 -22.78 -14.93
C ALA A 214 9.68 -22.93 -14.46
N LEU A 215 9.48 -23.20 -13.16
CA LEU A 215 8.15 -23.20 -12.55
C LEU A 215 7.50 -21.80 -12.63
N GLY A 216 8.27 -20.75 -12.35
CA GLY A 216 7.78 -19.36 -12.42
C GLY A 216 7.39 -18.95 -13.82
N GLU A 217 8.23 -19.20 -14.81
CA GLU A 217 7.93 -18.94 -16.21
C GLU A 217 6.66 -19.67 -16.65
N ARG A 218 6.54 -20.97 -16.35
CA ARG A 218 5.36 -21.74 -16.69
C ARG A 218 4.07 -21.18 -16.05
N LYS A 219 4.09 -20.86 -14.74
CA LYS A 219 2.92 -20.28 -14.06
C LYS A 219 2.52 -18.94 -14.65
N LEU A 220 3.48 -18.09 -14.98
CA LEU A 220 3.22 -16.81 -15.65
C LEU A 220 2.57 -17.03 -17.03
N LEU A 221 3.10 -17.94 -17.84
CA LEU A 221 2.55 -18.28 -19.15
C LEU A 221 1.13 -18.87 -19.06
N GLU A 222 0.89 -19.75 -18.11
CA GLU A 222 -0.44 -20.32 -17.83
C GLU A 222 -1.46 -19.24 -17.47
N ASN A 223 -1.09 -18.33 -16.55
CA ASN A 223 -1.96 -17.23 -16.12
C ASN A 223 -2.25 -16.23 -17.25
N LEU A 224 -1.26 -15.97 -18.11
CA LEU A 224 -1.40 -15.05 -19.25
C LEU A 224 -2.08 -15.71 -20.46
N GLY A 225 -2.22 -17.02 -20.48
CA GLY A 225 -2.67 -17.77 -21.66
C GLY A 225 -1.74 -17.55 -22.86
N ALA A 226 -0.44 -17.41 -22.64
CA ALA A 226 0.56 -17.03 -23.63
C ALA A 226 1.59 -18.13 -23.87
N ALA A 227 2.17 -18.13 -25.06
CA ALA A 227 3.24 -19.08 -25.41
C ALA A 227 4.65 -18.54 -25.08
N SER A 228 4.81 -17.24 -24.84
CA SER A 228 6.09 -16.59 -24.54
C SER A 228 5.87 -15.31 -23.72
N LEU A 229 6.79 -14.99 -22.86
CA LEU A 229 6.82 -13.73 -22.08
C LEU A 229 7.44 -12.55 -22.83
N GLN A 230 7.81 -12.73 -24.10
CA GLN A 230 8.50 -11.71 -24.90
C GLN A 230 7.68 -10.43 -25.09
N ALA A 231 6.37 -10.55 -25.26
CA ALA A 231 5.47 -9.39 -25.43
C ALA A 231 5.47 -8.45 -24.21
N TRP A 232 5.83 -8.96 -23.03
CA TRP A 232 5.93 -8.19 -21.77
C TRP A 232 7.38 -7.79 -21.45
N GLY A 233 8.36 -8.16 -22.29
CA GLY A 233 9.78 -7.93 -22.02
C GLY A 233 10.33 -8.72 -20.84
N ALA A 234 9.65 -9.80 -20.43
CA ALA A 234 9.96 -10.59 -19.24
C ALA A 234 10.72 -11.89 -19.53
N HIS A 235 11.02 -12.21 -20.77
CA HIS A 235 11.58 -13.51 -21.20
C HIS A 235 13.01 -13.79 -20.72
N GLU A 236 13.78 -12.76 -20.35
CA GLU A 236 15.18 -12.89 -19.89
C GLU A 236 15.36 -12.74 -18.38
N LEU A 237 14.27 -12.64 -17.62
CA LEU A 237 14.29 -12.35 -16.19
C LEU A 237 14.21 -13.64 -15.36
N GLY A 238 15.18 -14.55 -15.53
CA GLY A 238 15.18 -15.86 -14.88
C GLY A 238 15.13 -15.81 -13.35
N GLU A 239 15.79 -14.83 -12.75
CA GLU A 239 15.80 -14.67 -11.29
C GLU A 239 14.47 -14.12 -10.76
N ALA A 240 13.85 -13.23 -11.52
CA ALA A 240 12.51 -12.74 -11.20
C ALA A 240 11.44 -13.82 -11.44
N HIS A 241 11.64 -14.74 -12.41
CA HIS A 241 10.77 -15.92 -12.56
C HIS A 241 10.81 -16.83 -11.33
N ALA A 242 12.00 -17.06 -10.75
CA ALA A 242 12.14 -17.84 -9.52
C ALA A 242 11.37 -17.16 -8.35
N ALA A 243 11.48 -15.85 -8.20
CA ALA A 243 10.70 -15.11 -7.23
C ALA A 243 9.18 -15.21 -7.52
N ALA A 244 8.76 -15.12 -8.80
CA ALA A 244 7.37 -15.25 -9.21
C ALA A 244 6.80 -16.66 -8.94
N ALA A 245 7.62 -17.72 -9.05
CA ALA A 245 7.23 -19.06 -8.66
C ALA A 245 6.82 -19.13 -7.19
N GLY A 246 7.68 -18.60 -6.29
CA GLY A 246 7.38 -18.53 -4.86
C GLY A 246 6.16 -17.68 -4.57
N LEU A 247 6.07 -16.50 -5.18
CA LEU A 247 4.97 -15.55 -5.05
C LEU A 247 3.61 -16.19 -5.40
N LEU A 248 3.49 -16.73 -6.61
CA LEU A 248 2.23 -17.31 -7.11
C LEU A 248 1.86 -18.59 -6.35
N THR A 249 2.83 -19.45 -6.06
CA THR A 249 2.59 -20.67 -5.27
C THR A 249 2.10 -20.34 -3.87
N TYR A 250 2.66 -19.32 -3.21
CA TYR A 250 2.21 -18.89 -1.90
C TYR A 250 0.82 -18.26 -1.94
N ALA A 251 0.58 -17.37 -2.88
CA ALA A 251 -0.72 -16.70 -3.02
C ALA A 251 -1.83 -17.72 -3.35
N GLU A 252 -1.59 -18.70 -4.23
CA GLU A 252 -2.52 -19.80 -4.52
C GLU A 252 -2.77 -20.69 -3.29
N HIS A 253 -1.73 -21.01 -2.54
CA HIS A 253 -1.86 -21.80 -1.31
C HIS A 253 -2.71 -21.07 -0.26
N THR A 254 -2.52 -19.77 -0.05
CA THR A 254 -3.28 -18.98 0.93
C THR A 254 -4.74 -18.76 0.50
N GLN A 255 -4.98 -18.62 -0.80
CA GLN A 255 -6.33 -18.48 -1.35
C GLN A 255 -7.03 -19.84 -1.55
N GLY A 256 -6.29 -20.97 -1.49
CA GLY A 256 -6.82 -22.32 -1.74
C GLY A 256 -7.25 -22.55 -3.19
N ARG A 257 -6.85 -21.67 -4.12
CA ARG A 257 -7.24 -21.68 -5.54
C ARG A 257 -6.17 -21.06 -6.41
N THR A 258 -6.19 -21.39 -7.71
CA THR A 258 -5.40 -20.71 -8.73
C THR A 258 -5.89 -19.27 -8.92
N LEU A 259 -4.96 -18.37 -9.24
CA LEU A 259 -5.22 -16.94 -9.41
C LEU A 259 -5.63 -16.64 -10.86
N THR A 260 -6.81 -17.07 -11.26
CA THR A 260 -7.30 -16.96 -12.65
C THR A 260 -7.53 -15.52 -13.13
N HIS A 261 -7.53 -14.55 -12.22
CA HIS A 261 -7.67 -13.12 -12.53
C HIS A 261 -6.33 -12.42 -12.79
N VAL A 262 -5.22 -13.10 -12.60
CA VAL A 262 -3.89 -12.56 -12.91
C VAL A 262 -3.63 -12.70 -14.40
N HIS A 263 -3.91 -11.64 -15.17
CA HIS A 263 -3.78 -11.60 -16.63
C HIS A 263 -2.72 -10.63 -17.12
N SER A 264 -1.94 -10.03 -16.23
CA SER A 264 -1.01 -8.98 -16.60
C SER A 264 0.31 -9.14 -15.86
N VAL A 265 1.38 -9.02 -16.58
CA VAL A 265 2.75 -8.95 -16.07
C VAL A 265 3.34 -7.60 -16.47
N GLN A 266 4.03 -6.97 -15.56
CA GLN A 266 4.74 -5.72 -15.79
C GLN A 266 6.17 -5.84 -15.27
N VAL A 267 7.12 -5.70 -16.18
CA VAL A 267 8.53 -5.56 -15.81
C VAL A 267 8.77 -4.14 -15.34
N GLN A 268 9.39 -4.00 -14.18
CA GLN A 268 9.88 -2.71 -13.70
C GLN A 268 11.41 -2.71 -13.69
N ARG A 269 11.97 -1.62 -14.22
CA ARG A 269 13.41 -1.35 -14.22
C ARG A 269 13.68 -0.07 -13.45
N ASN A 270 14.88 0.03 -12.85
CA ASN A 270 15.26 1.28 -12.16
C ASN A 270 15.19 2.50 -13.07
N ASP A 271 15.42 2.31 -14.38
CA ASP A 271 15.44 3.40 -15.36
C ASP A 271 14.05 3.86 -15.84
N ASP A 272 12.98 3.09 -15.54
CA ASP A 272 11.63 3.42 -15.98
C ASP A 272 10.98 4.52 -15.14
N LEU A 273 11.33 4.58 -13.84
CA LEU A 273 10.75 5.49 -12.88
C LEU A 273 11.71 6.61 -12.48
N ILE A 274 11.15 7.76 -12.14
CA ILE A 274 11.90 8.80 -11.42
C ILE A 274 12.22 8.25 -10.05
N ASP A 275 13.50 8.22 -9.70
CA ASP A 275 13.92 7.72 -8.40
C ASP A 275 13.50 8.67 -7.27
N LEU A 276 12.72 8.14 -6.33
CA LEU A 276 12.22 8.81 -5.13
C LEU A 276 12.58 7.99 -3.91
N PRO A 277 13.79 8.12 -3.36
CA PRO A 277 14.20 7.41 -2.16
C PRO A 277 13.19 7.56 -1.00
N ALA A 278 13.14 6.59 -0.10
CA ALA A 278 12.23 6.62 1.05
C ALA A 278 12.40 7.91 1.89
N THR A 279 13.65 8.37 2.06
CA THR A 279 13.98 9.65 2.71
C THR A 279 13.36 10.84 1.99
N THR A 280 13.39 10.86 0.65
CA THR A 280 12.77 11.91 -0.16
C THR A 280 11.24 11.90 -0.01
N ARG A 281 10.61 10.72 -0.09
CA ARG A 281 9.14 10.59 0.10
C ARG A 281 8.71 11.11 1.47
N ARG A 282 9.48 10.82 2.52
CA ARG A 282 9.26 11.30 3.90
C ARG A 282 9.50 12.79 4.02
N ASN A 283 10.64 13.30 3.52
CA ASN A 283 11.00 14.71 3.62
C ASN A 283 10.06 15.63 2.86
N LEU A 284 9.46 15.15 1.77
CA LEU A 284 8.43 15.87 0.99
C LEU A 284 7.02 15.65 1.53
N GLU A 285 6.84 14.84 2.57
CA GLU A 285 5.54 14.52 3.18
C GLU A 285 4.49 14.11 2.12
N LEU A 286 4.86 13.16 1.24
CA LEU A 286 3.99 12.80 0.12
C LEU A 286 2.72 12.11 0.57
N VAL A 287 2.80 11.13 1.48
CA VAL A 287 1.67 10.29 1.96
C VAL A 287 1.56 10.22 3.47
N LYS A 288 2.61 10.58 4.19
CA LYS A 288 2.67 10.69 5.66
C LYS A 288 3.41 11.95 6.02
N THR A 289 2.99 12.61 7.11
CA THR A 289 3.73 13.73 7.68
C THR A 289 5.04 13.22 8.32
N LEU A 290 5.98 14.11 8.61
CA LEU A 290 7.19 13.77 9.36
C LEU A 290 6.89 13.16 10.74
N ARG A 291 5.70 13.40 11.28
CA ARG A 291 5.21 12.83 12.56
C ARG A 291 4.51 11.47 12.39
N GLY A 292 4.30 11.01 11.13
CA GLY A 292 3.63 9.75 10.81
C GLY A 292 2.12 9.85 10.58
N ASP A 293 1.52 11.05 10.64
CA ASP A 293 0.10 11.27 10.39
C ASP A 293 -0.22 11.16 8.89
N ASP A 294 -1.47 10.80 8.54
CA ASP A 294 -1.95 10.72 7.16
C ASP A 294 -2.22 12.09 6.53
N ALA A 295 -2.43 13.11 7.34
CA ALA A 295 -2.72 14.49 6.91
C ALA A 295 -2.10 15.51 7.89
N PRO A 296 -1.71 16.71 7.39
CA PRO A 296 -1.78 17.18 6.01
C PRO A 296 -0.57 16.73 5.17
N THR A 297 -0.82 16.06 4.05
CA THR A 297 0.20 15.61 3.10
C THR A 297 -0.16 16.02 1.68
N LEU A 298 0.75 15.87 0.72
CA LEU A 298 0.40 16.10 -0.69
C LEU A 298 -0.72 15.18 -1.15
N PHE A 299 -0.66 13.89 -0.79
CA PHE A 299 -1.71 12.93 -1.11
C PHE A 299 -3.06 13.31 -0.50
N SER A 300 -3.11 13.68 0.77
CA SER A 300 -4.37 14.07 1.43
C SER A 300 -4.98 15.33 0.83
N LEU A 301 -4.16 16.27 0.30
CA LEU A 301 -4.64 17.43 -0.42
C LEU A 301 -5.25 17.09 -1.78
N LEU A 302 -4.64 16.13 -2.49
CA LEU A 302 -5.07 15.72 -3.83
C LEU A 302 -6.26 14.77 -3.80
N ASP A 303 -6.34 13.86 -2.82
CA ASP A 303 -7.28 12.76 -2.79
C ASP A 303 -8.71 13.20 -2.46
N THR A 304 -9.39 13.68 -3.48
CA THR A 304 -10.85 13.90 -3.49
C THR A 304 -11.56 12.91 -4.40
N CYS A 305 -10.93 11.73 -4.67
CA CYS A 305 -11.49 10.69 -5.51
C CYS A 305 -12.86 10.21 -4.98
N MET A 306 -13.74 9.87 -5.90
CA MET A 306 -15.09 9.36 -5.60
C MET A 306 -15.05 7.87 -5.26
N THR A 307 -13.99 7.14 -5.64
CA THR A 307 -13.86 5.70 -5.50
C THR A 307 -12.55 5.33 -4.79
N GLY A 308 -12.56 4.21 -4.04
CA GLY A 308 -11.33 3.67 -3.46
C GLY A 308 -10.30 3.25 -4.52
N MET A 309 -10.76 2.75 -5.67
CA MET A 309 -9.90 2.42 -6.82
C MET A 309 -9.15 3.66 -7.33
N GLY A 310 -9.84 4.79 -7.48
CA GLY A 310 -9.23 6.06 -7.86
C GLY A 310 -8.19 6.54 -6.85
N SER A 311 -8.50 6.51 -5.55
CA SER A 311 -7.55 6.87 -4.48
C SER A 311 -6.27 6.04 -4.54
N ARG A 312 -6.37 4.72 -4.71
CA ARG A 312 -5.21 3.82 -4.83
C ARG A 312 -4.37 4.14 -6.07
N LEU A 313 -5.02 4.35 -7.20
CA LEU A 313 -4.35 4.70 -8.46
C LEU A 313 -3.66 6.07 -8.37
N LEU A 314 -4.30 7.07 -7.77
CA LEU A 314 -3.71 8.40 -7.54
C LEU A 314 -2.44 8.29 -6.68
N LYS A 315 -2.47 7.48 -5.63
CA LYS A 315 -1.30 7.22 -4.80
C LYS A 315 -0.17 6.56 -5.59
N THR A 316 -0.47 5.60 -6.44
CA THR A 316 0.52 4.96 -7.32
C THR A 316 1.13 5.98 -8.29
N TRP A 317 0.33 6.83 -8.94
CA TRP A 317 0.84 7.86 -9.84
C TRP A 317 1.74 8.88 -9.14
N LEU A 318 1.43 9.20 -7.89
CA LEU A 318 2.24 10.11 -7.07
C LEU A 318 3.59 9.49 -6.67
N LEU A 319 3.61 8.21 -6.32
CA LEU A 319 4.81 7.55 -5.79
C LEU A 319 5.70 6.92 -6.86
N GLU A 320 5.16 6.69 -8.07
CA GLU A 320 5.83 6.00 -9.18
C GLU A 320 5.76 6.80 -10.50
N PRO A 321 6.16 8.09 -10.51
CA PRO A 321 6.18 8.87 -11.73
C PRO A 321 7.24 8.30 -12.70
N ARG A 322 6.89 8.20 -13.99
CA ARG A 322 7.79 7.65 -15.01
C ARG A 322 8.76 8.70 -15.54
N ARG A 323 9.97 8.26 -15.90
CA ARG A 323 10.96 9.10 -16.63
C ARG A 323 10.47 9.42 -18.03
N ASP A 324 9.84 8.44 -18.71
CA ASP A 324 9.14 8.71 -19.96
C ASP A 324 7.89 9.54 -19.70
N ARG A 325 7.86 10.71 -20.33
CA ARG A 325 6.80 11.70 -20.16
C ARG A 325 5.58 11.48 -21.06
N ALA A 326 5.54 10.38 -21.82
CA ALA A 326 4.41 10.07 -22.69
C ALA A 326 3.09 9.93 -21.91
N GLU A 327 3.10 9.12 -20.83
CA GLU A 327 1.94 8.97 -19.96
C GLU A 327 1.57 10.30 -19.25
N ALA A 328 2.57 11.06 -18.79
CA ALA A 328 2.32 12.34 -18.15
C ALA A 328 1.64 13.35 -19.10
N ARG A 329 2.07 13.38 -20.38
CA ARG A 329 1.42 14.20 -21.42
C ARG A 329 -0.01 13.76 -21.71
N GLN A 330 -0.26 12.46 -21.81
CA GLN A 330 -1.60 11.91 -22.03
C GLN A 330 -2.54 12.30 -20.86
N ARG A 331 -2.10 12.10 -19.61
CA ARG A 331 -2.86 12.47 -18.41
C ARG A 331 -3.14 13.97 -18.37
N LEU A 332 -2.15 14.79 -18.67
CA LEU A 332 -2.27 16.25 -18.70
C LEU A 332 -3.24 16.72 -19.80
N SER A 333 -3.18 16.11 -21.00
CA SER A 333 -4.11 16.38 -22.10
C SER A 333 -5.55 16.05 -21.70
N ALA A 334 -5.76 14.85 -21.16
CA ALA A 334 -7.06 14.40 -20.71
C ALA A 334 -7.62 15.28 -19.57
N THR A 335 -6.79 15.61 -18.58
CA THR A 335 -7.16 16.50 -17.47
C THR A 335 -7.54 17.89 -17.98
N THR A 336 -6.79 18.41 -18.94
CA THR A 336 -7.08 19.72 -19.57
C THR A 336 -8.41 19.68 -20.35
N ALA A 337 -8.70 18.60 -21.07
CA ALA A 337 -9.98 18.42 -21.75
C ALA A 337 -11.16 18.34 -20.75
N LEU A 338 -10.97 17.63 -19.63
CA LEU A 338 -11.97 17.51 -18.56
C LEU A 338 -12.26 18.83 -17.84
N ARG A 339 -11.26 19.70 -17.70
CA ARG A 339 -11.47 21.07 -17.16
C ARG A 339 -12.48 21.88 -17.98
N GLY A 340 -12.59 21.58 -19.28
CA GLY A 340 -13.38 22.35 -20.23
C GLY A 340 -12.69 23.65 -20.64
N ALA A 341 -13.12 24.25 -21.72
CA ALA A 341 -12.72 25.59 -22.08
C ALA A 341 -13.34 26.52 -21.02
N GLY A 342 -12.60 26.84 -19.97
CA GLY A 342 -12.96 27.79 -18.93
C GLY A 342 -13.08 29.19 -19.54
N GLY A 343 -14.15 29.40 -20.29
CA GLY A 343 -14.57 30.70 -20.71
C GLY A 343 -15.12 31.45 -19.50
N ALA A 344 -15.06 32.76 -19.53
CA ALA A 344 -15.49 33.72 -18.50
C ALA A 344 -16.96 33.61 -18.04
N GLY A 345 -17.58 32.45 -18.21
CA GLY A 345 -18.98 32.15 -17.88
C GLY A 345 -19.24 31.15 -16.75
N GLY A 346 -18.23 30.69 -16.02
CA GLY A 346 -18.44 29.97 -14.73
C GLY A 346 -19.12 28.59 -14.82
N GLY A 347 -19.21 27.96 -15.97
CA GLY A 347 -19.77 26.60 -16.09
C GLY A 347 -18.77 25.55 -15.60
N ALA A 348 -19.23 24.64 -14.73
CA ALA A 348 -18.43 23.48 -14.35
C ALA A 348 -18.10 22.64 -15.60
N GLY A 349 -16.81 22.31 -15.79
CA GLY A 349 -16.38 21.48 -16.91
C GLY A 349 -16.95 20.05 -16.84
N PRO A 350 -16.69 19.21 -17.87
CA PRO A 350 -17.19 17.83 -17.94
C PRO A 350 -16.88 16.99 -16.70
N TRP A 351 -15.75 17.27 -16.02
CA TRP A 351 -15.33 16.60 -14.79
C TRP A 351 -16.40 16.57 -13.69
N SER A 352 -17.21 17.63 -13.58
CA SER A 352 -18.21 17.75 -12.50
C SER A 352 -19.35 16.75 -12.67
N THR A 353 -19.87 16.63 -13.88
CA THR A 353 -20.91 15.65 -14.21
C THR A 353 -20.39 14.22 -14.03
N LEU A 354 -19.19 13.93 -14.56
CA LEU A 354 -18.58 12.62 -14.46
C LEU A 354 -18.31 12.22 -12.98
N ARG A 355 -17.87 13.14 -12.14
CA ARG A 355 -17.75 12.88 -10.69
C ARG A 355 -19.08 12.58 -10.02
N GLY A 356 -20.15 13.24 -10.44
CA GLY A 356 -21.50 12.95 -9.97
C GLY A 356 -21.92 11.50 -10.26
N GLU A 357 -21.64 11.01 -11.47
CA GLU A 357 -21.89 9.63 -11.86
C GLU A 357 -20.97 8.61 -11.16
N LEU A 358 -19.73 8.96 -10.93
CA LEU A 358 -18.76 8.12 -10.20
C LEU A 358 -19.13 7.95 -8.72
N LYS A 359 -19.93 8.83 -8.16
CA LYS A 359 -20.35 8.73 -6.76
C LYS A 359 -21.17 7.48 -6.51
N GLY A 360 -20.72 6.64 -5.57
CA GLY A 360 -21.38 5.39 -5.21
C GLY A 360 -21.11 4.24 -6.21
N VAL A 361 -20.10 4.36 -7.05
CA VAL A 361 -19.49 3.26 -7.79
C VAL A 361 -18.79 2.33 -6.80
N SER A 362 -19.06 1.03 -6.88
CA SER A 362 -18.44 0.01 -6.02
C SER A 362 -17.00 -0.30 -6.46
N ASP A 363 -16.24 -0.93 -5.58
CA ASP A 363 -14.87 -1.35 -5.86
C ASP A 363 -14.86 -2.58 -6.79
N VAL A 364 -15.01 -2.34 -8.09
CA VAL A 364 -15.05 -3.38 -9.12
C VAL A 364 -13.76 -4.20 -9.14
N GLU A 365 -12.62 -3.60 -8.87
CA GLU A 365 -11.32 -4.27 -8.84
C GLU A 365 -11.31 -5.40 -7.80
N ARG A 366 -11.67 -5.09 -6.56
CA ARG A 366 -11.75 -6.06 -5.47
C ARG A 366 -12.88 -7.07 -5.67
N ILE A 367 -14.03 -6.64 -6.16
CA ILE A 367 -15.15 -7.54 -6.46
C ILE A 367 -14.75 -8.55 -7.54
N THR A 368 -14.08 -8.11 -8.60
CA THR A 368 -13.61 -8.98 -9.70
C THR A 368 -12.65 -10.04 -9.21
N ALA A 369 -11.67 -9.67 -8.38
CA ALA A 369 -10.76 -10.63 -7.76
C ALA A 369 -11.50 -11.65 -6.89
N ARG A 370 -12.49 -11.21 -6.12
CA ARG A 370 -13.31 -12.10 -5.28
C ARG A 370 -14.23 -13.02 -6.09
N ILE A 371 -14.70 -12.58 -7.26
CA ILE A 371 -15.42 -13.47 -8.21
C ILE A 371 -14.47 -14.57 -8.69
N ALA A 372 -13.25 -14.23 -9.11
CA ALA A 372 -12.23 -15.19 -9.55
C ALA A 372 -11.90 -16.21 -8.46
N LEU A 373 -11.76 -15.75 -7.23
CA LEU A 373 -11.45 -16.55 -6.04
C LEU A 373 -12.70 -17.23 -5.44
N ARG A 374 -13.89 -17.04 -6.01
CA ARG A 374 -15.19 -17.54 -5.51
C ARG A 374 -15.46 -17.17 -4.04
N GLN A 375 -15.00 -16.02 -3.63
CA GLN A 375 -15.15 -15.46 -2.27
C GLN A 375 -16.10 -14.26 -2.24
N VAL A 376 -16.66 -13.88 -3.37
CA VAL A 376 -17.58 -12.75 -3.50
C VAL A 376 -18.88 -13.02 -2.75
N ARG A 377 -19.40 -12.00 -2.09
CA ARG A 377 -20.70 -12.05 -1.40
C ARG A 377 -21.81 -11.56 -2.34
N ALA A 378 -23.02 -12.05 -2.15
CA ALA A 378 -24.17 -11.69 -3.01
C ALA A 378 -24.43 -10.17 -3.04
N ARG A 379 -24.25 -9.46 -1.92
CA ARG A 379 -24.38 -7.99 -1.85
C ARG A 379 -23.34 -7.27 -2.71
N GLU A 380 -22.14 -7.83 -2.85
CA GLU A 380 -21.12 -7.28 -3.74
C GLU A 380 -21.48 -7.47 -5.21
N LEU A 381 -22.14 -8.60 -5.57
CA LEU A 381 -22.68 -8.82 -6.91
C LEU A 381 -23.81 -7.84 -7.26
N VAL A 382 -24.68 -7.53 -6.31
CA VAL A 382 -25.71 -6.47 -6.49
C VAL A 382 -25.04 -5.11 -6.70
N ALA A 383 -24.02 -4.78 -5.89
CA ALA A 383 -23.27 -3.54 -6.02
C ALA A 383 -22.55 -3.46 -7.38
N LEU A 384 -21.99 -4.57 -7.86
CA LEU A 384 -21.39 -4.67 -9.19
C LEU A 384 -22.44 -4.41 -10.28
N GLY A 385 -23.62 -5.05 -10.21
CA GLY A 385 -24.70 -4.85 -11.19
C GLY A 385 -25.12 -3.38 -11.29
N LYS A 386 -25.27 -2.68 -10.16
CA LYS A 386 -25.55 -1.24 -10.11
C LYS A 386 -24.40 -0.40 -10.69
N THR A 387 -23.17 -0.82 -10.46
CA THR A 387 -21.98 -0.14 -11.01
C THR A 387 -21.89 -0.33 -12.52
N LEU A 388 -22.17 -1.51 -13.05
CA LEU A 388 -22.19 -1.75 -14.50
C LEU A 388 -23.23 -0.87 -15.20
N GLN A 389 -24.40 -0.66 -14.61
CA GLN A 389 -25.40 0.27 -15.12
C GLN A 389 -24.88 1.72 -15.17
N LYS A 390 -24.17 2.17 -14.11
CA LYS A 390 -23.54 3.49 -14.10
C LYS A 390 -22.40 3.60 -15.13
N SER A 391 -21.61 2.55 -15.31
CA SER A 391 -20.51 2.55 -16.28
C SER A 391 -21.01 2.65 -17.71
N GLU A 392 -22.15 2.06 -18.02
CA GLU A 392 -22.82 2.21 -19.33
C GLU A 392 -23.24 3.67 -19.55
N LEU A 393 -23.84 4.34 -18.56
CA LEU A 393 -24.20 5.75 -18.63
C LEU A 393 -22.95 6.65 -18.80
N LEU A 394 -21.85 6.37 -18.08
CA LEU A 394 -20.58 7.07 -18.25
C LEU A 394 -20.03 6.90 -19.66
N ALA A 395 -20.09 5.69 -20.22
CA ALA A 395 -19.64 5.41 -21.58
C ALA A 395 -20.48 6.18 -22.62
N LEU A 396 -21.78 6.28 -22.43
CA LEU A 396 -22.69 7.00 -23.32
C LEU A 396 -22.55 8.53 -23.25
N ASN A 397 -22.35 9.05 -22.04
CA ASN A 397 -22.21 10.50 -21.77
C ASN A 397 -20.80 11.02 -22.06
N GLY A 398 -19.82 10.16 -22.11
CA GLY A 398 -18.40 10.48 -22.32
C GLY A 398 -18.09 10.86 -23.77
N ARG A 399 -18.40 12.09 -24.16
CA ARG A 399 -18.06 12.63 -25.49
C ARG A 399 -16.93 13.64 -25.37
N ALA A 400 -15.69 13.17 -25.30
CA ALA A 400 -14.52 14.02 -25.37
C ALA A 400 -13.69 13.63 -26.60
N PRO A 401 -13.25 14.59 -27.44
CA PRO A 401 -12.43 14.29 -28.63
C PRO A 401 -10.98 13.94 -28.30
N GLU A 402 -10.63 13.90 -27.02
CA GLU A 402 -9.28 13.60 -26.55
C GLU A 402 -9.03 12.07 -26.61
N PRO A 403 -7.94 11.59 -27.25
CA PRO A 403 -7.75 10.17 -27.54
C PRO A 403 -7.70 9.26 -26.32
N PHE A 404 -7.05 9.71 -25.24
CA PHE A 404 -6.95 8.90 -24.02
C PHE A 404 -8.29 8.75 -23.31
N LEU A 405 -9.09 9.82 -23.26
CA LEU A 405 -10.45 9.76 -22.74
C LEU A 405 -11.36 8.86 -23.60
N MET A 406 -11.23 8.91 -24.94
CA MET A 406 -11.97 8.00 -25.83
C MET A 406 -11.65 6.54 -25.54
N GLN A 407 -10.38 6.20 -25.30
CA GLN A 407 -9.96 4.86 -24.89
C GLN A 407 -10.59 4.47 -23.54
N ILE A 408 -10.54 5.35 -22.54
CA ILE A 408 -11.16 5.11 -21.23
C ILE A 408 -12.65 4.82 -21.39
N PHE A 409 -13.38 5.68 -22.11
CA PHE A 409 -14.84 5.48 -22.31
C PHE A 409 -15.16 4.18 -23.05
N SER A 410 -14.32 3.76 -24.00
CA SER A 410 -14.52 2.46 -24.67
C SER A 410 -14.39 1.26 -23.72
N HIS A 411 -13.55 1.36 -22.69
CA HIS A 411 -13.37 0.32 -21.67
C HIS A 411 -14.43 0.34 -20.57
N LEU A 412 -15.27 1.38 -20.50
CA LEU A 412 -16.38 1.46 -19.54
C LEU A 412 -17.62 0.67 -19.98
N GLN A 413 -17.64 0.11 -21.19
CA GLN A 413 -18.75 -0.74 -21.66
C GLN A 413 -18.82 -2.01 -20.80
N PRO A 414 -20.00 -2.31 -20.19
CA PRO A 414 -20.19 -3.55 -19.45
C PRO A 414 -19.98 -4.79 -20.34
N PRO A 415 -19.51 -5.92 -19.78
CA PRO A 415 -19.52 -7.19 -20.50
C PRO A 415 -20.94 -7.57 -20.91
N GLU A 416 -21.09 -8.05 -22.15
CA GLU A 416 -22.40 -8.47 -22.69
C GLU A 416 -23.03 -9.55 -21.80
N GLY A 417 -24.30 -9.39 -21.47
CA GLY A 417 -25.05 -10.31 -20.63
C GLY A 417 -24.73 -10.27 -19.13
N CYS A 418 -23.57 -9.75 -18.72
CA CYS A 418 -23.14 -9.74 -17.32
C CYS A 418 -24.10 -8.93 -16.44
N MET A 419 -24.46 -7.72 -16.87
CA MET A 419 -25.38 -6.84 -16.13
C MET A 419 -26.76 -7.48 -16.00
N ALA A 420 -27.31 -8.03 -17.09
CA ALA A 420 -28.59 -8.70 -17.10
C ALA A 420 -28.60 -9.92 -16.17
N LEU A 421 -27.55 -10.75 -16.20
CA LEU A 421 -27.39 -11.89 -15.30
C LEU A 421 -27.46 -11.46 -13.83
N LEU A 422 -26.70 -10.45 -13.45
CA LEU A 422 -26.65 -9.99 -12.05
C LEU A 422 -27.99 -9.42 -11.59
N GLN A 423 -28.70 -8.69 -12.46
CA GLN A 423 -30.01 -8.09 -12.13
C GLN A 423 -31.13 -9.13 -12.04
N THR A 424 -31.06 -10.19 -12.83
CA THR A 424 -32.13 -11.22 -12.86
C THR A 424 -31.88 -12.33 -11.85
N ALA A 425 -30.62 -12.69 -11.59
CA ALA A 425 -30.29 -13.87 -10.79
C ALA A 425 -30.18 -13.59 -9.29
N ILE A 426 -29.72 -12.40 -8.89
CA ILE A 426 -29.46 -12.07 -7.49
C ILE A 426 -30.64 -11.25 -6.93
N ALA A 427 -31.07 -11.58 -5.72
CA ALA A 427 -32.11 -10.80 -5.03
C ALA A 427 -31.62 -9.36 -4.79
N GLU A 428 -32.51 -8.38 -4.82
CA GLU A 428 -32.18 -6.96 -4.63
C GLU A 428 -31.57 -6.68 -3.25
N GLU A 429 -32.11 -7.35 -2.21
CA GLU A 429 -31.60 -7.34 -0.83
C GLU A 429 -31.22 -8.77 -0.41
N PRO A 430 -30.10 -9.30 -0.87
CA PRO A 430 -29.73 -10.68 -0.58
C PRO A 430 -29.27 -10.86 0.86
N ALA A 431 -29.48 -12.06 1.42
CA ALA A 431 -28.93 -12.45 2.70
C ALA A 431 -27.40 -12.27 2.74
N ALA A 432 -26.86 -12.13 3.93
CA ALA A 432 -25.41 -11.92 4.12
C ALA A 432 -24.58 -13.15 3.67
N LEU A 433 -25.11 -14.35 3.91
CA LEU A 433 -24.44 -15.62 3.58
C LEU A 433 -25.39 -16.50 2.76
N VAL A 434 -24.86 -17.17 1.77
CA VAL A 434 -25.63 -18.09 0.88
C VAL A 434 -26.32 -19.21 1.68
N ARG A 435 -25.69 -19.66 2.76
CA ARG A 435 -26.27 -20.71 3.63
C ARG A 435 -27.54 -20.27 4.39
N ASP A 436 -27.78 -18.97 4.50
CA ASP A 436 -28.98 -18.47 5.19
C ASP A 436 -30.22 -18.43 4.26
N GLY A 437 -30.00 -18.65 2.94
CA GLY A 437 -31.05 -18.60 1.92
C GLY A 437 -31.45 -17.16 1.57
N GLY A 438 -32.22 -16.98 0.49
CA GLY A 438 -32.71 -15.66 0.06
C GLY A 438 -31.69 -14.85 -0.76
N VAL A 439 -30.72 -15.50 -1.39
CA VAL A 439 -29.71 -14.88 -2.23
C VAL A 439 -30.14 -14.79 -3.70
N ILE A 440 -30.81 -15.81 -4.21
CA ILE A 440 -31.29 -15.89 -5.59
C ILE A 440 -32.65 -15.19 -5.71
N ALA A 441 -32.81 -14.39 -6.77
CA ALA A 441 -34.06 -13.68 -7.04
C ALA A 441 -35.23 -14.65 -7.29
N ASN A 442 -36.44 -14.23 -6.89
CA ASN A 442 -37.65 -14.96 -7.24
C ASN A 442 -37.89 -14.89 -8.75
N GLY A 443 -38.32 -15.98 -9.37
CA GLY A 443 -38.54 -16.07 -10.80
C GLY A 443 -37.30 -16.44 -11.62
N PHE A 444 -36.13 -16.57 -10.98
CA PHE A 444 -34.91 -16.98 -11.67
C PHE A 444 -34.86 -18.50 -11.93
N ASP A 445 -35.32 -19.32 -10.97
CA ASP A 445 -35.30 -20.77 -11.07
C ASP A 445 -36.62 -21.35 -10.57
N THR A 446 -37.36 -22.03 -11.45
CA THR A 446 -38.70 -22.57 -11.15
C THR A 446 -38.67 -23.61 -10.03
N GLU A 447 -37.65 -24.48 -9.98
CA GLU A 447 -37.53 -25.50 -8.93
C GLU A 447 -37.30 -24.86 -7.55
N LEU A 448 -36.47 -23.82 -7.48
CA LEU A 448 -36.26 -23.07 -6.25
C LEU A 448 -37.51 -22.35 -5.78
N ASP A 449 -38.26 -21.75 -6.71
CA ASP A 449 -39.51 -21.06 -6.41
C ASP A 449 -40.57 -22.02 -5.86
N GLU A 450 -40.71 -23.23 -6.46
CA GLU A 450 -41.60 -24.28 -5.96
C GLU A 450 -41.21 -24.71 -4.53
N LEU A 451 -39.92 -24.93 -4.26
CA LEU A 451 -39.43 -25.30 -2.94
C LEU A 451 -39.70 -24.19 -1.92
N ARG A 452 -39.53 -22.93 -2.28
CA ARG A 452 -39.82 -21.76 -1.41
C ARG A 452 -41.34 -21.60 -1.20
N ALA A 453 -42.16 -21.87 -2.20
CA ALA A 453 -43.62 -21.85 -2.08
C ALA A 453 -44.12 -22.84 -1.02
N ILE A 454 -43.53 -24.03 -0.90
CA ILE A 454 -43.85 -24.98 0.15
C ILE A 454 -43.58 -24.37 1.55
N GLN A 455 -42.49 -23.59 1.70
CA GLN A 455 -42.18 -22.88 2.95
C GLN A 455 -43.18 -21.75 3.27
N THR A 456 -43.49 -20.91 2.27
CA THR A 456 -44.45 -19.80 2.44
C THR A 456 -45.85 -20.29 2.80
N ASN A 457 -46.24 -21.44 2.29
CA ASN A 457 -47.51 -22.07 2.61
C ASN A 457 -47.51 -22.72 4.02
N CYS A 458 -46.34 -22.80 4.71
CA CYS A 458 -46.30 -23.30 6.07
C CYS A 458 -47.17 -22.49 7.03
N ASP A 459 -47.11 -21.17 6.99
CA ASP A 459 -47.88 -20.30 7.91
C ASP A 459 -49.39 -20.41 7.64
N ALA A 460 -49.80 -20.51 6.39
CA ALA A 460 -51.19 -20.73 6.03
C ALA A 460 -51.68 -22.10 6.49
N PHE A 461 -50.89 -23.15 6.29
CA PHE A 461 -51.20 -24.49 6.77
C PHE A 461 -51.30 -24.56 8.31
N LEU A 462 -50.38 -23.95 9.04
CA LEU A 462 -50.39 -23.93 10.50
C LEU A 462 -51.60 -23.20 11.01
N LEU A 463 -51.99 -22.08 10.42
CA LEU A 463 -53.19 -21.32 10.81
C LEU A 463 -54.46 -22.09 10.51
N ASP A 464 -54.56 -22.75 9.34
CA ASP A 464 -55.69 -23.62 8.98
C ASP A 464 -55.77 -24.82 9.95
N LEU A 465 -54.63 -25.50 10.19
CA LEU A 465 -54.56 -26.61 11.16
C LEU A 465 -54.95 -26.15 12.56
N GLU A 466 -54.45 -25.00 13.01
CA GLU A 466 -54.81 -24.42 14.34
C GLU A 466 -56.30 -24.17 14.42
N THR A 467 -56.90 -23.63 13.38
CA THR A 467 -58.31 -23.34 13.30
C THR A 467 -59.16 -24.63 13.35
N ARG A 468 -58.79 -25.63 12.52
CA ARG A 468 -59.45 -26.94 12.48
C ARG A 468 -59.33 -27.68 13.82
N GLU A 469 -58.13 -27.69 14.41
CA GLU A 469 -57.88 -28.40 15.65
C GLU A 469 -58.53 -27.71 16.86
N LYS A 470 -58.64 -26.38 16.88
CA LYS A 470 -59.47 -25.69 17.88
C LYS A 470 -60.91 -26.04 17.79
N ALA A 471 -61.47 -26.12 16.57
CA ALA A 471 -62.88 -26.55 16.35
C ALA A 471 -63.09 -28.02 16.72
N ARG A 472 -62.13 -28.93 16.37
CA ARG A 472 -62.22 -30.37 16.65
C ARG A 472 -62.10 -30.67 18.14
N THR A 473 -61.17 -30.03 18.87
CA THR A 473 -60.88 -30.34 20.28
C THR A 473 -61.66 -29.50 21.25
N GLY A 474 -62.23 -28.38 20.82
CA GLY A 474 -62.86 -27.42 21.70
C GLY A 474 -61.88 -26.70 22.70
N ILE A 475 -60.60 -26.67 22.37
CA ILE A 475 -59.56 -26.02 23.19
C ILE A 475 -59.26 -24.64 22.62
N PRO A 476 -59.75 -23.55 23.23
CA PRO A 476 -59.62 -22.20 22.63
C PRO A 476 -58.16 -21.68 22.63
N ASN A 477 -57.32 -22.14 23.54
CA ASN A 477 -55.92 -21.69 23.70
C ASN A 477 -54.90 -22.59 22.98
N LEU A 478 -55.34 -23.54 22.17
CA LEU A 478 -54.49 -24.36 21.33
C LEU A 478 -53.72 -23.47 20.32
N ARG A 479 -52.45 -23.67 20.21
CA ARG A 479 -51.59 -23.00 19.19
C ARG A 479 -50.74 -24.00 18.46
N VAL A 480 -50.65 -23.81 17.14
CA VAL A 480 -49.72 -24.55 16.30
C VAL A 480 -48.52 -23.67 15.97
N GLN A 481 -47.34 -24.09 16.35
CA GLN A 481 -46.12 -23.29 16.28
C GLN A 481 -44.92 -24.11 15.79
N PHE A 482 -43.89 -23.38 15.37
CA PHE A 482 -42.58 -23.94 15.00
C PHE A 482 -41.49 -23.44 15.94
N ASN A 483 -40.54 -24.29 16.33
CA ASN A 483 -39.32 -23.94 17.02
C ASN A 483 -38.14 -24.68 16.43
N LYS A 484 -37.04 -23.96 16.20
CA LYS A 484 -35.81 -24.50 15.57
C LYS A 484 -35.22 -25.73 16.26
N VAL A 485 -35.42 -25.86 17.58
CA VAL A 485 -34.92 -26.99 18.39
C VAL A 485 -35.86 -28.17 18.38
N HIS A 486 -37.17 -27.91 18.40
CA HIS A 486 -38.18 -28.94 18.62
C HIS A 486 -39.11 -29.20 17.42
N GLY A 487 -38.90 -28.48 16.26
CA GLY A 487 -39.74 -28.59 15.08
C GLY A 487 -41.15 -28.03 15.28
N PHE A 488 -42.10 -28.54 14.52
CA PHE A 488 -43.50 -28.15 14.61
C PHE A 488 -44.20 -28.84 15.77
N TYR A 489 -45.07 -28.13 16.47
CA TYR A 489 -45.82 -28.65 17.59
C TYR A 489 -47.13 -27.94 17.82
N ILE A 490 -48.08 -28.65 18.44
CA ILE A 490 -49.34 -28.14 18.96
C ILE A 490 -49.15 -27.92 20.45
N GLU A 491 -49.25 -26.67 20.92
CA GLU A 491 -49.13 -26.33 22.34
C GLU A 491 -50.51 -26.21 22.96
N VAL A 492 -50.72 -26.96 24.05
CA VAL A 492 -51.95 -26.98 24.84
C VAL A 492 -51.60 -26.65 26.27
N THR A 493 -52.32 -25.74 26.89
CA THR A 493 -52.15 -25.39 28.30
C THR A 493 -52.52 -26.56 29.23
N SER A 494 -51.80 -26.73 30.34
CA SER A 494 -51.98 -27.85 31.25
C SER A 494 -53.42 -28.05 31.76
N SER A 495 -54.24 -26.98 31.78
CA SER A 495 -55.63 -27.00 32.14
C SER A 495 -56.57 -27.71 31.13
N HIS A 496 -56.12 -27.99 29.93
CA HIS A 496 -56.93 -28.58 28.87
C HIS A 496 -56.35 -29.90 28.34
N VAL A 497 -55.32 -30.45 28.95
CA VAL A 497 -54.61 -31.66 28.51
C VAL A 497 -55.59 -32.88 28.50
N GLU A 498 -56.57 -32.92 29.36
CA GLU A 498 -57.61 -34.01 29.40
C GLU A 498 -58.51 -34.01 28.14
N LYS A 499 -58.59 -32.91 27.39
CA LYS A 499 -59.36 -32.80 26.15
C LYS A 499 -58.56 -33.18 24.87
N VAL A 500 -57.29 -33.53 25.04
CA VAL A 500 -56.43 -33.86 23.94
C VAL A 500 -56.81 -35.23 23.35
N PRO A 501 -57.08 -35.36 22.04
CA PRO A 501 -57.40 -36.61 21.40
C PRO A 501 -56.26 -37.64 21.41
N ASP A 502 -56.60 -38.93 21.28
CA ASP A 502 -55.63 -40.05 21.32
C ASP A 502 -54.58 -40.02 20.19
N ASP A 503 -54.86 -39.33 19.08
CA ASP A 503 -53.96 -39.19 17.94
C ASP A 503 -52.85 -38.16 18.16
N TYR A 504 -52.90 -37.38 19.26
CA TYR A 504 -51.83 -36.47 19.65
C TYR A 504 -50.72 -37.22 20.39
N ARG A 505 -49.55 -37.24 19.82
CA ARG A 505 -48.35 -37.78 20.47
C ARG A 505 -47.62 -36.70 21.22
N ARG A 506 -47.42 -36.91 22.54
CA ARG A 506 -46.69 -35.96 23.40
C ARG A 506 -45.23 -35.84 22.97
N ARG A 507 -44.76 -34.63 22.75
CA ARG A 507 -43.39 -34.29 22.31
C ARG A 507 -42.56 -33.68 23.46
N GLN A 508 -43.19 -32.81 24.28
CA GLN A 508 -42.52 -32.14 25.37
C GLN A 508 -43.51 -31.70 26.44
N THR A 509 -43.11 -31.79 27.73
CA THR A 509 -43.86 -31.25 28.86
C THR A 509 -43.14 -29.99 29.37
N LEU A 510 -43.88 -28.90 29.50
CA LEU A 510 -43.45 -27.62 30.05
C LEU A 510 -44.20 -27.38 31.37
N LYS A 511 -43.76 -26.36 32.15
CA LYS A 511 -44.36 -26.05 33.48
C LYS A 511 -45.86 -25.74 33.41
N ASN A 512 -46.32 -25.08 32.36
CA ASN A 512 -47.71 -24.61 32.22
C ASN A 512 -48.39 -25.06 30.91
N ALA A 513 -47.75 -25.86 30.09
CA ALA A 513 -48.28 -26.35 28.81
C ALA A 513 -47.62 -27.68 28.44
N GLU A 514 -48.26 -28.41 27.56
CA GLU A 514 -47.72 -29.60 26.88
C GLU A 514 -47.71 -29.41 25.38
N ARG A 515 -46.68 -29.96 24.73
CA ARG A 515 -46.49 -29.91 23.31
C ARG A 515 -46.73 -31.26 22.68
N PHE A 516 -47.55 -31.29 21.66
CA PHE A 516 -47.99 -32.50 20.95
C PHE A 516 -47.64 -32.41 19.45
N ILE A 517 -47.66 -33.55 18.79
CA ILE A 517 -47.57 -33.67 17.36
C ILE A 517 -48.63 -34.67 16.88
N THR A 518 -49.33 -34.32 15.78
CA THR A 518 -50.27 -35.23 15.11
C THR A 518 -49.59 -35.90 13.93
N PRO A 519 -50.08 -37.05 13.41
CA PRO A 519 -49.59 -37.67 12.18
C PRO A 519 -49.60 -36.72 10.98
N GLU A 520 -50.64 -35.88 10.85
CA GLU A 520 -50.74 -34.85 9.80
C GLU A 520 -49.65 -33.81 9.91
N LEU A 521 -49.45 -33.25 11.14
CA LEU A 521 -48.42 -32.27 11.41
C LEU A 521 -47.00 -32.86 11.22
N LYS A 522 -46.81 -34.15 11.55
CA LYS A 522 -45.53 -34.85 11.33
C LYS A 522 -45.22 -35.03 9.85
N ALA A 523 -46.18 -35.45 9.06
CA ALA A 523 -46.02 -35.59 7.61
C ALA A 523 -45.73 -34.23 6.95
N PHE A 524 -46.37 -33.17 7.43
CA PHE A 524 -46.09 -31.82 6.99
C PHE A 524 -44.70 -31.35 7.41
N GLU A 525 -44.26 -31.61 8.64
CA GLU A 525 -42.90 -31.31 9.15
C GLU A 525 -41.85 -31.95 8.26
N ASP A 526 -41.97 -33.23 7.97
CA ASP A 526 -41.01 -33.96 7.14
C ASP A 526 -40.94 -33.38 5.71
N LYS A 527 -42.08 -32.98 5.15
CA LYS A 527 -42.16 -32.34 3.82
C LYS A 527 -41.53 -30.94 3.84
N ALA A 528 -41.83 -30.13 4.84
CA ALA A 528 -41.36 -28.76 4.94
C ALA A 528 -39.84 -28.67 5.23
N LEU A 529 -39.31 -29.51 6.12
CA LEU A 529 -37.88 -29.58 6.43
C LEU A 529 -37.07 -30.06 5.22
N SER A 530 -37.56 -31.13 4.55
CA SER A 530 -36.93 -31.61 3.31
C SER A 530 -36.94 -30.55 2.19
N ALA A 531 -38.02 -29.78 2.06
CA ALA A 531 -38.10 -28.69 1.08
C ALA A 531 -37.11 -27.55 1.41
N ASN A 532 -36.95 -27.23 2.70
CA ASN A 532 -35.99 -26.21 3.10
C ASN A 532 -34.53 -26.61 2.81
N GLU A 533 -34.14 -27.83 3.17
CA GLU A 533 -32.78 -28.32 2.91
C GLU A 533 -32.49 -28.36 1.40
N ARG A 534 -33.45 -28.83 0.61
CA ARG A 534 -33.35 -28.84 -0.86
C ARG A 534 -33.30 -27.43 -1.44
N ALA A 535 -34.07 -26.48 -0.92
CA ALA A 535 -34.05 -25.09 -1.36
C ALA A 535 -32.67 -24.47 -1.12
N LEU A 536 -32.09 -24.65 0.08
CA LEU A 536 -30.74 -24.14 0.39
C LEU A 536 -29.65 -24.78 -0.48
N ALA A 537 -29.74 -26.10 -0.71
CA ALA A 537 -28.81 -26.80 -1.59
C ALA A 537 -28.94 -26.32 -3.04
N ARG A 538 -30.18 -26.13 -3.55
CA ARG A 538 -30.44 -25.59 -4.88
C ARG A 538 -29.93 -24.18 -5.04
N GLU A 539 -30.16 -23.31 -4.04
CA GLU A 539 -29.72 -21.93 -4.03
C GLU A 539 -28.22 -21.82 -4.05
N LYS A 540 -27.52 -22.65 -3.24
CA LYS A 540 -26.06 -22.73 -3.26
C LYS A 540 -25.54 -23.18 -4.64
N TRP A 541 -26.14 -24.19 -5.23
CA TRP A 541 -25.77 -24.66 -6.57
C TRP A 541 -25.96 -23.57 -7.62
N LEU A 542 -27.10 -22.87 -7.60
CA LEU A 542 -27.38 -21.77 -8.54
C LEU A 542 -26.36 -20.63 -8.37
N TYR A 543 -26.00 -20.31 -7.13
CA TYR A 543 -24.99 -19.29 -6.87
C TYR A 543 -23.62 -19.65 -7.45
N GLU A 544 -23.19 -20.91 -7.32
CA GLU A 544 -21.96 -21.40 -7.95
C GLU A 544 -22.04 -21.33 -9.48
N GLN A 545 -23.21 -21.67 -10.09
CA GLN A 545 -23.41 -21.55 -11.54
C GLN A 545 -23.35 -20.09 -12.02
N ILE A 546 -23.83 -19.13 -11.23
CA ILE A 546 -23.69 -17.70 -11.54
C ILE A 546 -22.23 -17.30 -11.52
N LEU A 547 -21.45 -17.76 -10.51
CA LEU A 547 -20.02 -17.48 -10.46
C LEU A 547 -19.27 -18.11 -11.64
N ASP A 548 -19.65 -19.31 -12.10
CA ASP A 548 -19.10 -19.93 -13.31
C ASP A 548 -19.36 -19.08 -14.56
N GLN A 549 -20.57 -18.54 -14.69
CA GLN A 549 -20.92 -17.67 -15.81
C GLN A 549 -20.19 -16.33 -15.79
N LEU A 550 -19.76 -15.86 -14.62
CA LEU A 550 -19.01 -14.61 -14.48
C LEU A 550 -17.50 -14.76 -14.78
N GLN A 551 -16.93 -15.99 -14.66
CA GLN A 551 -15.50 -16.23 -14.88
C GLN A 551 -14.98 -15.71 -16.25
N PRO A 552 -15.65 -15.96 -17.39
CA PRO A 552 -15.19 -15.46 -18.70
C PRO A 552 -15.12 -13.93 -18.81
N HIS A 553 -15.88 -13.22 -17.97
CA HIS A 553 -15.97 -11.76 -17.99
C HIS A 553 -14.89 -11.06 -17.15
N ILE A 554 -14.09 -11.79 -16.35
CA ILE A 554 -13.06 -11.25 -15.48
C ILE A 554 -12.09 -10.32 -16.21
N PRO A 555 -11.51 -10.65 -17.37
CA PRO A 555 -10.58 -9.76 -18.05
C PRO A 555 -11.22 -8.43 -18.48
N GLN A 556 -12.50 -8.44 -18.85
CA GLN A 556 -13.22 -7.23 -19.24
C GLN A 556 -13.61 -6.39 -18.01
N LEU A 557 -14.05 -7.03 -16.91
CA LEU A 557 -14.32 -6.36 -15.64
C LEU A 557 -13.06 -5.71 -15.06
N THR A 558 -11.89 -6.36 -15.19
CA THR A 558 -10.60 -5.78 -14.78
C THR A 558 -10.27 -4.53 -15.58
N ARG A 559 -10.45 -4.54 -16.91
CA ARG A 559 -10.27 -3.36 -17.76
C ARG A 559 -11.24 -2.22 -17.41
N LEU A 560 -12.48 -2.56 -17.14
CA LEU A 560 -13.51 -1.62 -16.72
C LEU A 560 -13.16 -0.98 -15.36
N ALA A 561 -12.68 -1.77 -14.40
CA ALA A 561 -12.21 -1.25 -13.11
C ALA A 561 -11.05 -0.26 -13.26
N GLN A 562 -10.06 -0.58 -14.12
CA GLN A 562 -8.95 0.32 -14.43
C GLN A 562 -9.41 1.60 -15.12
N ALA A 563 -10.39 1.50 -16.02
CA ALA A 563 -10.97 2.68 -16.69
C ALA A 563 -11.71 3.58 -15.70
N LEU A 564 -12.53 3.02 -14.81
CA LEU A 564 -13.21 3.75 -13.75
C LEU A 564 -12.22 4.46 -12.81
N ALA A 565 -11.19 3.75 -12.36
CA ALA A 565 -10.15 4.32 -11.51
C ALA A 565 -9.41 5.47 -12.21
N THR A 566 -9.03 5.27 -13.47
CA THR A 566 -8.33 6.28 -14.27
C THR A 566 -9.19 7.52 -14.49
N LEU A 567 -10.47 7.34 -14.84
CA LEU A 567 -11.40 8.45 -15.03
C LEU A 567 -11.59 9.25 -13.73
N ASP A 568 -11.71 8.56 -12.58
CA ASP A 568 -11.85 9.20 -11.27
C ASP A 568 -10.64 10.05 -10.92
N VAL A 569 -9.41 9.53 -11.13
CA VAL A 569 -8.18 10.30 -10.89
C VAL A 569 -8.09 11.51 -11.81
N LEU A 570 -8.39 11.36 -13.12
CA LEU A 570 -8.34 12.48 -14.06
C LEU A 570 -9.37 13.57 -13.72
N CYS A 571 -10.57 13.19 -13.31
CA CYS A 571 -11.58 14.10 -12.83
C CYS A 571 -11.15 14.80 -11.53
N THR A 572 -10.49 14.09 -10.63
CA THR A 572 -9.93 14.62 -9.38
C THR A 572 -8.83 15.64 -9.68
N LEU A 573 -7.89 15.33 -10.56
CA LEU A 573 -6.84 16.27 -10.96
C LEU A 573 -7.41 17.51 -11.69
N ALA A 574 -8.46 17.34 -12.50
CA ALA A 574 -9.16 18.46 -13.13
C ALA A 574 -9.80 19.38 -12.10
N GLU A 575 -10.52 18.82 -11.14
CA GLU A 575 -11.14 19.56 -10.04
C GLU A 575 -10.10 20.30 -9.19
N ARG A 576 -9.04 19.57 -8.72
CA ARG A 576 -7.97 20.18 -7.92
C ARG A 576 -7.26 21.31 -8.65
N SER A 577 -6.96 21.11 -9.95
CA SER A 577 -6.30 22.15 -10.75
C SER A 577 -7.10 23.43 -10.90
N LEU A 578 -8.42 23.33 -10.91
CA LEU A 578 -9.33 24.50 -10.97
C LEU A 578 -9.48 25.16 -9.61
N THR A 579 -9.80 24.39 -8.58
CA THR A 579 -10.06 24.92 -7.22
C THR A 579 -8.81 25.50 -6.57
N LEU A 580 -7.63 24.98 -6.90
CA LEU A 580 -6.34 25.43 -6.38
C LEU A 580 -5.59 26.39 -7.34
N HIS A 581 -6.21 26.77 -8.45
CA HIS A 581 -5.64 27.70 -9.44
C HIS A 581 -4.25 27.26 -9.97
N TRP A 582 -4.14 26.01 -10.44
CA TRP A 582 -2.91 25.43 -10.96
C TRP A 582 -2.81 25.58 -12.47
N CYS A 583 -1.59 25.74 -13.00
CA CYS A 583 -1.31 25.83 -14.43
C CYS A 583 -0.85 24.49 -15.02
N ALA A 584 -0.99 24.34 -16.33
CA ALA A 584 -0.46 23.19 -17.06
C ALA A 584 1.06 23.35 -17.22
N PRO A 585 1.88 22.34 -16.84
CA PRO A 585 3.32 22.37 -17.11
C PRO A 585 3.62 22.13 -18.59
N GLN A 586 4.68 22.76 -19.09
CA GLN A 586 5.20 22.56 -20.44
C GLN A 586 6.44 21.68 -20.39
N PHE A 587 6.37 20.50 -21.02
CA PHE A 587 7.52 19.60 -21.15
C PHE A 587 8.39 19.97 -22.34
N VAL A 588 9.66 20.23 -22.09
CA VAL A 588 10.66 20.57 -23.07
C VAL A 588 11.80 19.53 -23.10
N PRO A 589 12.49 19.37 -24.24
CA PRO A 589 13.61 18.41 -24.31
C PRO A 589 14.88 18.90 -23.60
N GLU A 590 15.06 20.22 -23.48
CA GLU A 590 16.22 20.83 -22.83
C GLU A 590 16.18 20.60 -21.31
N PRO A 591 17.31 20.24 -20.69
CA PRO A 591 17.39 20.11 -19.24
C PRO A 591 17.12 21.45 -18.54
N CYS A 592 15.97 21.60 -17.90
CA CYS A 592 15.61 22.79 -17.14
C CYS A 592 14.52 22.53 -16.11
N ILE A 593 14.47 23.37 -15.08
CA ILE A 593 13.38 23.52 -14.13
C ILE A 593 13.14 25.04 -14.01
N GLU A 594 12.14 25.54 -14.75
CA GLU A 594 11.78 26.95 -14.75
C GLU A 594 10.34 27.09 -14.30
N ILE A 595 10.18 27.73 -13.13
CA ILE A 595 8.89 27.90 -12.42
C ILE A 595 8.70 29.39 -12.14
N GLU A 596 7.60 29.96 -12.61
CA GLU A 596 7.22 31.32 -12.29
C GLU A 596 6.03 31.30 -11.31
N GLY A 597 6.15 32.08 -10.25
CA GLY A 597 5.08 32.18 -9.25
C GLY A 597 4.73 30.82 -8.62
N GLY A 598 5.74 30.01 -8.32
CA GLY A 598 5.58 28.72 -7.67
C GLY A 598 5.06 28.85 -6.24
N ARG A 599 4.22 27.92 -5.79
CA ARG A 599 3.60 27.90 -4.46
C ARG A 599 3.70 26.51 -3.86
N HIS A 600 3.82 26.42 -2.54
CA HIS A 600 3.82 25.14 -1.86
C HIS A 600 2.37 24.66 -1.63
N PRO A 601 1.92 23.58 -2.29
CA PRO A 601 0.48 23.24 -2.36
C PRO A 601 -0.14 23.01 -0.98
N VAL A 602 0.55 22.25 -0.12
CA VAL A 602 0.02 21.90 1.22
C VAL A 602 0.05 23.10 2.18
N VAL A 603 1.12 23.90 2.16
CA VAL A 603 1.24 25.07 3.02
C VAL A 603 0.23 26.16 2.61
N GLU A 604 0.07 26.40 1.30
CA GLU A 604 -0.92 27.34 0.76
C GLU A 604 -2.34 26.93 1.18
N ALA A 605 -2.71 25.66 1.05
CA ALA A 605 -4.03 25.16 1.45
C ALA A 605 -4.26 25.36 2.96
N ARG A 606 -3.26 25.09 3.80
CA ARG A 606 -3.38 25.32 5.25
C ARG A 606 -3.52 26.78 5.64
N LEU A 607 -2.77 27.67 4.99
CA LEU A 607 -2.91 29.13 5.23
C LEU A 607 -4.33 29.61 4.86
N ALA A 608 -4.89 29.08 3.76
CA ALA A 608 -6.26 29.39 3.36
C ALA A 608 -7.30 28.87 4.37
N GLU A 609 -7.14 27.65 4.87
CA GLU A 609 -8.02 27.04 5.89
C GLU A 609 -7.99 27.80 7.22
N THR A 610 -6.81 28.23 7.67
CA THR A 610 -6.63 28.94 8.94
C THR A 610 -6.83 30.44 8.83
N SER A 611 -7.07 30.97 7.64
CA SER A 611 -7.13 32.42 7.36
C SER A 611 -5.90 33.19 7.88
N SER A 612 -4.74 32.55 7.90
CA SER A 612 -3.49 33.07 8.47
C SER A 612 -2.68 33.92 7.49
N GLY A 613 -3.24 34.31 6.34
CA GLY A 613 -2.59 35.06 5.28
C GLY A 613 -2.54 34.35 3.94
N SER A 614 -1.91 34.97 2.94
CA SER A 614 -1.71 34.42 1.62
C SER A 614 -0.28 33.86 1.49
N PHE A 615 -0.13 32.76 0.76
CA PHE A 615 1.19 32.22 0.42
C PHE A 615 1.93 33.15 -0.54
N ILE A 616 3.21 33.42 -0.27
CA ILE A 616 4.05 34.26 -1.14
C ILE A 616 4.69 33.35 -2.22
N ALA A 617 4.33 33.60 -3.47
CA ALA A 617 4.80 32.83 -4.61
C ALA A 617 6.27 33.17 -4.95
N ASN A 618 7.05 32.15 -5.33
CA ASN A 618 8.46 32.31 -5.63
C ASN A 618 8.82 31.78 -7.02
N HIS A 619 9.85 32.38 -7.60
CA HIS A 619 10.40 31.99 -8.91
C HIS A 619 11.57 31.03 -8.73
N THR A 620 11.70 30.07 -9.68
CA THR A 620 12.85 29.15 -9.72
C THR A 620 13.35 29.08 -11.15
N ARG A 621 14.64 29.26 -11.34
CA ARG A 621 15.31 29.10 -12.63
C ARG A 621 16.53 28.21 -12.48
N LEU A 622 16.43 26.99 -12.96
CA LEU A 622 17.55 26.05 -13.10
C LEU A 622 17.57 25.59 -14.56
N ASN A 623 18.71 25.76 -15.23
CA ASN A 623 18.87 25.42 -16.65
C ASN A 623 20.34 25.15 -16.97
N ALA A 624 20.70 25.14 -18.25
CA ALA A 624 22.08 24.91 -18.66
C ALA A 624 23.08 25.94 -18.10
N ASN A 625 22.63 27.18 -17.87
CA ASN A 625 23.48 28.28 -17.36
C ASN A 625 23.48 28.37 -15.84
N THR A 626 22.42 27.92 -15.18
CA THR A 626 22.28 27.94 -13.73
C THR A 626 21.87 26.55 -13.26
N ARG A 627 22.84 25.80 -12.72
CA ARG A 627 22.63 24.44 -12.23
C ARG A 627 22.41 24.38 -10.73
N MET A 628 22.95 25.38 -10.00
CA MET A 628 22.96 25.41 -8.56
C MET A 628 22.52 26.78 -8.04
N GLN A 629 21.67 26.77 -7.02
CA GLN A 629 21.31 27.93 -6.21
C GLN A 629 21.81 27.74 -4.79
N ILE A 630 22.68 28.63 -4.31
CA ILE A 630 23.07 28.71 -2.89
C ILE A 630 22.09 29.64 -2.22
N ILE A 631 21.31 29.11 -1.27
CA ILE A 631 20.19 29.82 -0.64
C ILE A 631 20.54 30.16 0.79
N THR A 632 20.66 31.46 1.10
CA THR A 632 20.99 31.95 2.44
C THR A 632 19.79 32.67 3.08
N GLY A 633 19.87 32.89 4.40
CA GLY A 633 18.83 33.55 5.16
C GLY A 633 18.40 32.77 6.39
N PRO A 634 17.51 33.32 7.23
CA PRO A 634 17.07 32.67 8.47
C PRO A 634 16.19 31.45 8.22
N ASN A 635 16.18 30.51 9.15
CA ASN A 635 15.38 29.28 9.03
C ASN A 635 13.87 29.54 8.96
N MET A 636 13.38 30.51 9.73
CA MET A 636 11.97 30.91 9.71
C MET A 636 11.57 31.67 8.43
N GLY A 637 12.52 31.99 7.57
CA GLY A 637 12.27 32.71 6.33
C GLY A 637 11.66 31.87 5.21
N GLY A 638 11.60 30.52 5.34
CA GLY A 638 10.94 29.65 4.39
C GLY A 638 11.85 28.95 3.37
N LYS A 639 13.19 28.90 3.59
CA LYS A 639 14.15 28.21 2.69
C LYS A 639 13.72 26.76 2.38
N SER A 640 13.49 25.97 3.43
CA SER A 640 13.10 24.55 3.29
C SER A 640 11.73 24.40 2.60
N THR A 641 10.80 25.32 2.86
CA THR A 641 9.48 25.37 2.20
C THR A 641 9.63 25.64 0.71
N TYR A 642 10.50 26.61 0.34
CA TYR A 642 10.79 26.90 -1.05
C TYR A 642 11.40 25.68 -1.79
N MET A 643 12.38 25.02 -1.19
CA MET A 643 12.98 23.84 -1.81
C MET A 643 11.99 22.71 -1.99
N ARG A 644 11.19 22.40 -0.95
CA ARG A 644 10.12 21.40 -1.04
C ARG A 644 9.08 21.76 -2.10
N GLN A 645 8.70 23.05 -2.20
CA GLN A 645 7.81 23.55 -3.24
C GLN A 645 8.30 23.19 -4.65
N VAL A 646 9.58 23.42 -4.95
CA VAL A 646 10.18 23.09 -6.26
C VAL A 646 10.09 21.60 -6.53
N ALA A 647 10.47 20.76 -5.57
CA ALA A 647 10.40 19.30 -5.72
C ALA A 647 8.96 18.80 -5.92
N LEU A 648 7.99 19.35 -5.16
CA LEU A 648 6.58 18.98 -5.30
C LEU A 648 6.00 19.41 -6.66
N ILE A 649 6.37 20.57 -7.19
CA ILE A 649 5.99 21.03 -8.53
C ILE A 649 6.55 20.10 -9.61
N VAL A 650 7.84 19.75 -9.51
CA VAL A 650 8.47 18.79 -10.43
C VAL A 650 7.79 17.43 -10.39
N LEU A 651 7.47 16.93 -9.20
CA LEU A 651 6.79 15.66 -9.00
C LEU A 651 5.37 15.67 -9.59
N LEU A 652 4.57 16.70 -9.30
CA LEU A 652 3.22 16.88 -9.83
C LEU A 652 3.22 16.96 -11.36
N ALA A 653 4.14 17.71 -11.95
CA ALA A 653 4.31 17.75 -13.41
C ALA A 653 4.64 16.36 -13.96
N SER A 654 5.58 15.65 -13.35
CA SER A 654 6.05 14.34 -13.81
C SER A 654 4.99 13.25 -13.72
N MET A 655 4.04 13.34 -12.79
CA MET A 655 2.89 12.42 -12.75
C MET A 655 1.78 12.77 -13.76
N GLY A 656 1.87 13.90 -14.43
CA GLY A 656 0.88 14.37 -15.43
C GLY A 656 -0.23 15.24 -14.86
N SER A 657 0.02 15.92 -13.75
CA SER A 657 -0.89 16.89 -13.14
C SER A 657 -0.58 18.33 -13.57
N HIS A 658 -1.55 19.22 -13.41
CA HIS A 658 -1.32 20.64 -13.29
C HIS A 658 -0.50 20.94 -12.04
N VAL A 659 0.15 22.10 -11.97
CA VAL A 659 1.09 22.46 -10.91
C VAL A 659 0.77 23.81 -10.28
N PRO A 660 1.08 24.00 -8.98
CA PRO A 660 0.84 25.26 -8.25
C PRO A 660 1.85 26.34 -8.65
N ALA A 661 1.71 26.86 -9.86
CA ALA A 661 2.56 27.91 -10.41
C ALA A 661 1.77 28.81 -11.39
N ALA A 662 2.32 29.97 -11.74
CA ALA A 662 1.81 30.79 -12.83
C ALA A 662 2.23 30.21 -14.19
N SER A 663 3.47 29.76 -14.30
CA SER A 663 3.97 28.98 -15.43
C SER A 663 5.04 27.96 -14.99
N CYS A 664 5.18 26.87 -15.71
CA CYS A 664 6.19 25.83 -15.45
C CYS A 664 6.71 25.24 -16.75
N ARG A 665 8.04 25.28 -16.97
CA ARG A 665 8.74 24.56 -18.02
C ARG A 665 9.66 23.53 -17.39
N LEU A 666 9.52 22.27 -17.80
CA LEU A 666 10.24 21.16 -17.20
C LEU A 666 10.95 20.32 -18.25
N GLY A 667 12.28 20.21 -18.12
CA GLY A 667 13.12 19.26 -18.84
C GLY A 667 13.04 17.83 -18.30
N PRO A 668 13.84 16.88 -18.84
CA PRO A 668 13.95 15.51 -18.33
C PRO A 668 14.48 15.50 -16.90
N ILE A 669 13.81 14.75 -16.02
CA ILE A 669 14.22 14.48 -14.64
C ILE A 669 14.25 12.97 -14.43
N ASP A 670 15.29 12.46 -13.78
CA ASP A 670 15.48 11.04 -13.49
C ASP A 670 15.39 10.69 -12.00
N ALA A 671 15.64 11.66 -11.11
CA ALA A 671 15.57 11.47 -9.67
C ALA A 671 15.28 12.77 -8.93
N ILE A 672 14.69 12.66 -7.74
CA ILE A 672 14.58 13.75 -6.77
C ILE A 672 15.19 13.26 -5.47
N HIS A 673 16.27 13.89 -5.05
CA HIS A 673 16.98 13.57 -3.84
C HIS A 673 16.84 14.72 -2.83
N THR A 674 16.55 14.40 -1.59
CA THR A 674 16.41 15.42 -0.54
C THR A 674 17.20 15.04 0.70
N ARG A 675 17.96 16.00 1.20
CA ARG A 675 18.48 16.01 2.57
C ARG A 675 17.95 17.27 3.23
N ILE A 676 16.83 17.12 3.94
CA ILE A 676 16.15 18.22 4.65
C ILE A 676 16.06 17.82 6.11
N GLY A 677 16.45 18.73 7.02
CA GLY A 677 16.67 18.56 8.45
C GLY A 677 15.97 17.36 9.10
N ALA A 678 16.74 16.50 9.76
CA ALA A 678 16.23 15.30 10.40
C ALA A 678 15.57 15.64 11.73
N ALA A 679 14.44 15.02 12.03
CA ALA A 679 14.05 14.75 13.40
C ALA A 679 15.02 13.70 13.97
N ASP A 680 15.44 13.87 15.23
CA ASP A 680 16.31 12.93 15.93
C ASP A 680 15.74 11.51 15.84
N ASP A 681 16.48 10.60 15.20
CA ASP A 681 16.15 9.18 15.21
C ASP A 681 16.77 8.54 16.47
N LEU A 682 16.12 8.79 17.60
CA LEU A 682 16.51 8.23 18.90
C LEU A 682 16.41 6.69 18.94
N ALA A 683 15.67 6.10 18.00
CA ALA A 683 15.41 4.65 18.00
C ALA A 683 16.62 3.82 17.55
N ASN A 684 17.50 4.36 16.70
CA ASN A 684 18.63 3.63 16.12
C ASN A 684 19.99 3.97 16.75
N ALA A 685 20.04 4.79 17.81
CA ALA A 685 21.28 5.19 18.53
C ALA A 685 22.40 5.71 17.59
N GLN A 686 22.09 6.11 16.36
CA GLN A 686 23.02 6.74 15.44
C GLN A 686 23.14 8.24 15.74
N SER A 687 24.36 8.76 15.68
CA SER A 687 24.58 10.20 15.74
C SER A 687 23.83 10.86 14.56
N THR A 688 23.09 11.94 14.83
CA THR A 688 22.43 12.78 13.80
C THR A 688 23.39 13.17 12.69
N PHE A 689 24.66 13.43 13.03
CA PHE A 689 25.70 13.73 12.05
C PHE A 689 26.06 12.55 11.16
N MET A 690 26.13 11.32 11.70
CA MET A 690 26.42 10.12 10.90
C MET A 690 25.29 9.82 9.93
N LEU A 691 24.03 9.97 10.36
CA LEU A 691 22.86 9.83 9.47
C LEU A 691 22.91 10.88 8.35
N GLU A 692 23.21 12.13 8.70
CA GLU A 692 23.35 13.23 7.75
C GLU A 692 24.40 12.94 6.69
N MET A 693 25.58 12.47 7.09
CA MET A 693 26.67 12.12 6.16
C MET A 693 26.34 10.90 5.30
N THR A 694 25.65 9.92 5.86
CA THR A 694 25.20 8.73 5.10
C THR A 694 24.19 9.10 4.01
N GLU A 695 23.19 9.93 4.33
CA GLU A 695 22.23 10.44 3.36
C GLU A 695 22.92 11.29 2.28
N ALA A 696 23.83 12.17 2.66
CA ALA A 696 24.59 12.98 1.71
C ALA A 696 25.46 12.11 0.78
N ALA A 697 26.14 11.10 1.32
CA ALA A 697 26.95 10.18 0.54
C ALA A 697 26.08 9.40 -0.49
N GLN A 698 24.91 8.89 -0.07
CA GLN A 698 23.98 8.22 -0.99
C GLN A 698 23.56 9.15 -2.13
N ILE A 699 23.24 10.41 -1.84
CA ILE A 699 22.89 11.40 -2.86
C ILE A 699 24.04 11.65 -3.82
N LEU A 700 25.26 11.84 -3.31
CA LEU A 700 26.45 12.12 -4.14
C LEU A 700 26.79 10.95 -5.09
N HIS A 701 26.51 9.70 -4.66
CA HIS A 701 26.71 8.52 -5.50
C HIS A 701 25.61 8.29 -6.53
N ALA A 702 24.34 8.61 -6.19
CA ALA A 702 23.18 8.30 -7.02
C ALA A 702 22.80 9.42 -7.98
N ALA A 703 23.08 10.68 -7.65
CA ALA A 703 22.64 11.82 -8.44
C ALA A 703 23.35 11.90 -9.80
N THR A 704 22.59 12.30 -10.82
CA THR A 704 23.01 12.49 -12.21
C THR A 704 22.83 13.94 -12.65
N PRO A 705 23.26 14.34 -13.85
CA PRO A 705 22.99 15.67 -14.40
C PRO A 705 21.51 15.99 -14.63
N HIS A 706 20.64 15.00 -14.58
CA HIS A 706 19.17 15.14 -14.71
C HIS A 706 18.44 15.04 -13.38
N SER A 707 19.16 14.87 -12.27
CA SER A 707 18.57 14.80 -10.93
C SER A 707 18.32 16.19 -10.35
N LEU A 708 17.24 16.31 -9.57
CA LEU A 708 17.00 17.43 -8.67
C LEU A 708 17.48 17.07 -7.27
N VAL A 709 18.41 17.86 -6.72
CA VAL A 709 19.02 17.66 -5.41
C VAL A 709 18.68 18.82 -4.49
N LEU A 710 18.12 18.52 -3.34
CA LEU A 710 17.81 19.47 -2.27
C LEU A 710 18.70 19.18 -1.05
N MET A 711 19.58 20.10 -0.73
CA MET A 711 20.46 20.05 0.45
C MET A 711 20.08 21.17 1.42
N ASP A 712 19.64 20.81 2.62
CA ASP A 712 19.22 21.78 3.62
C ASP A 712 20.13 21.70 4.86
N GLU A 713 20.90 22.76 5.07
CA GLU A 713 21.70 23.04 6.26
C GLU A 713 22.67 21.91 6.66
N ILE A 714 23.38 21.37 5.68
CA ILE A 714 24.33 20.28 5.90
C ILE A 714 25.56 20.75 6.70
N GLY A 715 26.08 19.91 7.62
CA GLY A 715 27.26 20.16 8.43
C GLY A 715 26.96 20.71 9.83
N ARG A 716 25.71 20.71 10.29
CA ARG A 716 25.33 21.22 11.62
C ARG A 716 25.73 20.33 12.80
N GLY A 717 25.91 19.04 12.55
CA GLY A 717 26.12 18.03 13.60
C GLY A 717 27.57 17.92 14.11
N THR A 718 28.51 18.83 13.68
CA THR A 718 29.94 18.81 14.02
C THR A 718 30.47 20.21 14.31
N SER A 719 31.80 20.36 14.45
CA SER A 719 32.41 21.68 14.65
C SER A 719 32.12 22.57 13.43
N THR A 720 32.09 23.89 13.65
CA THR A 720 31.75 24.87 12.59
C THR A 720 32.69 24.75 11.38
N PHE A 721 34.00 24.59 11.62
CA PHE A 721 34.97 24.48 10.53
C PHE A 721 34.85 23.15 9.75
N ASP A 722 34.69 22.03 10.45
CA ASP A 722 34.48 20.73 9.80
C ASP A 722 33.16 20.72 8.99
N GLY A 723 32.08 21.27 9.56
CA GLY A 723 30.80 21.40 8.89
C GLY A 723 30.88 22.27 7.63
N LEU A 724 31.56 23.40 7.68
CA LEU A 724 31.79 24.29 6.54
C LEU A 724 32.63 23.60 5.45
N ALA A 725 33.74 22.95 5.85
CA ALA A 725 34.60 22.23 4.90
C ALA A 725 33.84 21.11 4.17
N LEU A 726 33.03 20.32 4.90
CA LEU A 726 32.19 19.26 4.31
C LEU A 726 31.12 19.85 3.39
N ALA A 727 30.41 20.89 3.82
CA ALA A 727 29.39 21.56 3.01
C ALA A 727 29.98 22.13 1.71
N SER A 728 31.17 22.75 1.78
CA SER A 728 31.92 23.24 0.63
C SER A 728 32.33 22.11 -0.31
N GLY A 729 32.87 21.00 0.23
CA GLY A 729 33.24 19.83 -0.58
C GLY A 729 32.04 19.20 -1.29
N ILE A 730 30.88 19.06 -0.59
CA ILE A 730 29.65 18.53 -1.14
C ILE A 730 29.10 19.46 -2.23
N ALA A 731 29.03 20.76 -1.99
CA ALA A 731 28.55 21.74 -2.96
C ALA A 731 29.42 21.74 -4.22
N THR A 732 30.74 21.72 -4.07
CA THR A 732 31.70 21.65 -5.18
C THR A 732 31.53 20.36 -5.98
N HIS A 733 31.38 19.22 -5.32
CA HIS A 733 31.17 17.93 -5.98
C HIS A 733 29.87 17.93 -6.81
N LEU A 734 28.75 18.41 -6.23
CA LEU A 734 27.46 18.49 -6.91
C LEU A 734 27.54 19.44 -8.14
N HIS A 735 28.29 20.53 -8.03
CA HIS A 735 28.46 21.48 -9.12
C HIS A 735 29.39 20.96 -10.22
N ASP A 736 30.60 20.49 -9.89
CA ASP A 736 31.65 20.20 -10.84
C ASP A 736 31.56 18.80 -11.44
N LYS A 737 31.25 17.80 -10.62
CA LYS A 737 31.23 16.38 -11.02
C LYS A 737 29.84 15.91 -11.40
N THR A 738 28.87 16.03 -10.50
CA THR A 738 27.51 15.55 -10.73
C THR A 738 26.76 16.44 -11.69
N ARG A 739 26.89 17.75 -11.61
CA ARG A 739 26.16 18.76 -12.40
C ARG A 739 24.65 18.64 -12.27
N ALA A 740 24.17 18.14 -11.15
CA ALA A 740 22.74 18.03 -10.87
C ALA A 740 22.10 19.41 -10.70
N PHE A 741 20.80 19.51 -10.95
CA PHE A 741 20.03 20.68 -10.53
C PHE A 741 19.98 20.71 -9.00
N THR A 742 20.60 21.71 -8.39
CA THR A 742 20.82 21.72 -6.94
C THR A 742 20.24 22.98 -6.30
N LEU A 743 19.45 22.81 -5.28
CA LEU A 743 19.04 23.82 -4.33
C LEU A 743 19.77 23.56 -3.01
N PHE A 744 20.70 24.42 -2.66
CA PHE A 744 21.60 24.25 -1.53
C PHE A 744 21.34 25.34 -0.48
N ALA A 745 20.53 25.04 0.54
CA ALA A 745 20.29 25.99 1.60
C ALA A 745 21.38 25.86 2.68
N THR A 746 21.92 26.98 3.10
CA THR A 746 22.99 27.03 4.09
C THR A 746 22.88 28.25 4.99
N HIS A 747 23.45 28.13 6.18
CA HIS A 747 23.71 29.26 7.10
C HIS A 747 25.19 29.66 7.10
N TYR A 748 26.04 28.95 6.37
CA TYR A 748 27.44 29.33 6.19
C TYR A 748 27.56 30.42 5.13
N PHE A 749 27.89 31.64 5.52
CA PHE A 749 28.02 32.77 4.60
C PHE A 749 29.19 32.61 3.64
N GLU A 750 30.24 31.91 4.08
CA GLU A 750 31.43 31.59 3.29
C GLU A 750 31.10 30.84 2.00
N LEU A 751 30.03 30.00 2.00
CA LEU A 751 29.57 29.32 0.79
C LEU A 751 29.00 30.27 -0.29
N THR A 752 28.69 31.52 0.08
CA THR A 752 28.23 32.52 -0.91
C THR A 752 29.36 32.98 -1.84
N GLU A 753 30.61 32.62 -1.57
CA GLU A 753 31.74 32.88 -2.45
C GLU A 753 31.81 31.84 -3.61
N LEU A 754 31.19 30.65 -3.44
CA LEU A 754 31.23 29.60 -4.45
C LEU A 754 30.78 30.10 -5.85
N PRO A 755 29.69 30.86 -6.02
CA PRO A 755 29.28 31.36 -7.34
C PRO A 755 30.26 32.31 -8.00
N ALA A 756 31.15 32.94 -7.27
CA ALA A 756 32.20 33.77 -7.88
C ALA A 756 33.22 32.95 -8.67
N LYS A 757 33.43 31.68 -8.30
CA LYS A 757 34.34 30.73 -8.93
C LYS A 757 33.62 29.68 -9.78
N ALA A 758 32.37 29.37 -9.45
CA ALA A 758 31.54 28.34 -10.06
C ALA A 758 30.54 28.94 -11.10
N ARG A 759 30.84 28.74 -12.40
CA ARG A 759 30.12 29.37 -13.52
C ARG A 759 28.60 29.14 -13.55
N HIS A 760 28.12 28.01 -13.02
CA HIS A 760 26.72 27.59 -13.07
C HIS A 760 26.02 27.65 -11.72
N ALA A 761 26.60 28.33 -10.75
CA ALA A 761 26.01 28.60 -9.43
C ALA A 761 25.64 30.07 -9.30
N ILE A 762 24.55 30.33 -8.58
CA ILE A 762 24.10 31.69 -8.21
C ILE A 762 23.74 31.73 -6.72
N ASN A 763 23.88 32.91 -6.13
CA ASN A 763 23.37 33.16 -4.81
C ASN A 763 21.93 33.63 -4.86
N MET A 764 21.15 33.11 -3.93
CA MET A 764 19.78 33.52 -3.63
C MET A 764 19.64 33.74 -2.14
N HIS A 765 18.73 34.60 -1.71
CA HIS A 765 18.46 34.79 -0.30
C HIS A 765 16.96 34.99 -0.01
N VAL A 766 16.58 34.66 1.20
CA VAL A 766 15.23 34.98 1.69
C VAL A 766 15.21 36.43 2.11
N SER A 767 14.30 37.23 1.52
CA SER A 767 14.20 38.64 1.84
C SER A 767 13.53 38.87 3.19
N ALA A 768 14.07 39.81 3.93
CA ALA A 768 13.55 40.26 5.20
C ALA A 768 13.59 41.82 5.25
N THR A 769 12.56 42.40 5.81
CA THR A 769 12.47 43.86 5.99
C THR A 769 12.50 44.22 7.48
N GLU A 770 13.32 45.18 7.83
CA GLU A 770 13.33 45.74 9.17
C GLU A 770 12.21 46.79 9.32
N SER A 771 11.31 46.55 10.27
CA SER A 771 10.23 47.51 10.62
C SER A 771 10.47 47.99 12.05
N GLY A 772 11.23 49.10 12.19
CA GLY A 772 11.66 49.63 13.47
C GLY A 772 12.66 48.70 14.20
N THR A 773 12.24 48.13 15.33
CA THR A 773 13.05 47.17 16.10
C THR A 773 12.72 45.71 15.76
N ASP A 774 11.77 45.47 14.90
CA ASP A 774 11.28 44.12 14.55
C ASP A 774 11.65 43.79 13.12
N ILE A 775 11.77 42.49 12.83
CA ILE A 775 12.00 41.96 11.50
C ILE A 775 10.75 41.29 10.98
N VAL A 776 10.42 41.56 9.74
CA VAL A 776 9.35 40.90 9.02
C VAL A 776 9.96 40.08 7.88
N PHE A 777 9.77 38.78 7.93
CA PHE A 777 10.17 37.89 6.83
C PHE A 777 9.15 37.97 5.72
N LEU A 778 9.62 38.31 4.52
CA LEU A 778 8.75 38.44 3.36
C LEU A 778 8.48 37.11 2.69
N HIS A 779 9.21 36.04 3.07
CA HIS A 779 9.12 34.69 2.45
C HIS A 779 9.35 34.71 0.92
N GLU A 780 10.02 35.74 0.43
CA GLU A 780 10.34 35.91 -0.97
C GLU A 780 11.82 35.61 -1.20
N ILE A 781 12.11 34.79 -2.24
CA ILE A 781 13.49 34.44 -2.64
C ILE A 781 13.97 35.43 -3.69
N GLN A 782 15.05 36.14 -3.38
CA GLN A 782 15.65 37.15 -4.24
C GLN A 782 17.09 36.82 -4.64
N PRO A 783 17.57 37.31 -5.82
CA PRO A 783 18.97 37.12 -6.23
C PRO A 783 19.96 37.80 -5.29
N GLY A 784 21.12 37.21 -5.16
CA GLY A 784 22.24 37.69 -4.34
C GLY A 784 22.33 36.99 -2.99
N PRO A 785 23.45 37.17 -2.26
CA PRO A 785 23.62 36.63 -0.91
C PRO A 785 22.81 37.46 0.12
N ALA A 786 22.46 36.84 1.25
CA ALA A 786 21.89 37.59 2.38
C ALA A 786 22.89 38.60 2.93
N SER A 787 22.43 39.79 3.25
CA SER A 787 23.31 40.89 3.72
C SER A 787 23.71 40.75 5.20
N ARG A 788 22.97 39.97 6.00
CA ARG A 788 23.18 39.86 7.47
C ARG A 788 22.62 38.54 8.02
N SER A 789 23.14 38.15 9.18
CA SER A 789 22.54 37.12 10.04
C SER A 789 21.40 37.74 10.88
N TYR A 790 20.26 37.06 10.98
CA TYR A 790 19.09 37.53 11.73
C TYR A 790 18.81 36.70 13.00
N GLY A 791 19.81 35.91 13.49
CA GLY A 791 19.64 35.03 14.64
C GLY A 791 19.18 35.70 15.92
N ILE A 792 19.73 36.91 16.24
CA ILE A 792 19.36 37.65 17.42
C ILE A 792 17.96 38.25 17.32
N GLN A 793 17.55 38.68 16.13
CA GLN A 793 16.20 39.19 15.87
C GLN A 793 15.16 38.08 16.00
N VAL A 794 15.46 36.86 15.49
CA VAL A 794 14.61 35.67 15.66
C VAL A 794 14.48 35.30 17.13
N ALA A 795 15.61 35.35 17.91
CA ALA A 795 15.59 35.12 19.35
C ALA A 795 14.69 36.12 20.09
N LYS A 796 14.66 37.39 19.64
CA LYS A 796 13.75 38.43 20.17
C LYS A 796 12.27 38.06 19.89
N LEU A 797 11.96 37.65 18.65
CA LEU A 797 10.62 37.20 18.27
C LEU A 797 10.17 35.97 19.07
N ALA A 798 11.09 35.09 19.43
CA ALA A 798 10.82 33.93 20.28
C ALA A 798 10.62 34.27 21.76
N GLY A 799 10.71 35.57 22.15
CA GLY A 799 10.48 36.00 23.51
C GLY A 799 11.69 35.88 24.44
N MET A 800 12.91 35.80 23.90
CA MET A 800 14.13 35.71 24.72
C MET A 800 14.34 36.95 25.57
N PRO A 801 14.75 36.83 26.85
CA PRO A 801 14.90 37.98 27.74
C PRO A 801 15.87 39.07 27.21
N SER A 802 15.52 40.34 27.36
CA SER A 802 16.28 41.50 26.86
C SER A 802 17.77 41.52 27.31
N PRO A 803 18.16 41.14 28.54
CA PRO A 803 19.57 41.09 28.94
C PRO A 803 20.38 40.06 28.11
N VAL A 804 19.78 38.90 27.76
CA VAL A 804 20.42 37.87 26.93
C VAL A 804 20.66 38.40 25.53
N LEU A 805 19.65 39.07 24.96
CA LEU A 805 19.72 39.67 23.61
C LEU A 805 20.81 40.78 23.57
N HIS A 806 20.91 41.59 24.63
CA HIS A 806 21.90 42.62 24.71
C HIS A 806 23.33 42.04 24.77
N HIS A 807 23.53 40.99 25.60
CA HIS A 807 24.81 40.31 25.67
C HIS A 807 25.17 39.62 24.32
N ALA A 808 24.19 38.94 23.68
CA ALA A 808 24.41 38.31 22.38
C ALA A 808 24.81 39.31 21.28
N ARG A 809 24.24 40.54 21.27
CA ARG A 809 24.64 41.60 20.32
C ARG A 809 26.07 42.05 20.53
N HIS A 810 26.48 42.27 21.79
CA HIS A 810 27.87 42.65 22.11
C HIS A 810 28.85 41.51 21.73
N ALA A 811 28.49 40.24 22.02
CA ALA A 811 29.31 39.12 21.65
C ALA A 811 29.44 38.96 20.11
N LEU A 812 28.34 39.17 19.40
CA LEU A 812 28.35 39.10 17.93
C LEU A 812 29.24 40.19 17.33
N ALA A 813 29.09 41.46 17.79
CA ALA A 813 29.92 42.58 17.35
C ALA A 813 31.41 42.30 17.56
N ALA A 814 31.78 41.79 18.74
CA ALA A 814 33.17 41.43 19.06
C ALA A 814 33.72 40.28 18.21
N LEU A 815 32.87 39.33 17.82
CA LEU A 815 33.25 38.22 16.89
C LEU A 815 33.44 38.73 15.47
N GLU A 816 32.55 39.63 15.01
CA GLU A 816 32.64 40.25 13.68
C GLU A 816 33.87 41.14 13.54
N GLU A 817 34.24 41.92 14.60
CA GLU A 817 35.48 42.70 14.63
C GLU A 817 36.72 41.79 14.51
N ARG A 818 36.78 40.71 15.27
CA ARG A 818 37.89 39.75 15.20
C ARG A 818 37.98 39.05 13.83
N ALA A 819 36.85 38.70 13.21
CA ALA A 819 36.82 38.09 11.89
C ALA A 819 37.30 39.08 10.79
N GLY A 820 37.09 40.38 11.00
CA GLY A 820 37.62 41.43 10.10
C GLY A 820 39.12 41.76 10.28
N GLU A 821 39.73 41.39 11.41
CA GLU A 821 41.17 41.58 11.66
C GLU A 821 42.01 40.38 11.19
N ASP A 822 41.47 39.18 11.11
CA ASP A 822 42.11 37.98 10.58
C ASP A 822 41.92 37.88 9.05
N GLU A 823 42.49 38.76 8.25
CA GLU A 823 42.54 38.68 6.77
C GLU A 823 43.49 37.57 6.23
N LEU A 824 43.54 36.43 6.88
CA LEU A 824 43.97 35.19 6.24
C LEU A 824 42.74 34.38 5.87
N GLN A 825 42.00 34.92 4.94
CA GLN A 825 40.90 34.20 4.27
C GLN A 825 41.46 33.00 3.51
N VAL A 826 41.39 31.83 4.11
CA VAL A 826 41.71 30.56 3.40
C VAL A 826 40.75 30.45 2.24
N ASP A 827 41.28 30.44 1.03
CA ASP A 827 40.48 30.20 -0.15
C ASP A 827 39.91 28.78 -0.11
N LEU A 828 38.68 28.63 0.38
CA LEU A 828 37.96 27.35 0.54
C LEU A 828 37.72 26.64 -0.81
N PHE A 829 37.86 27.34 -1.94
CA PHE A 829 37.65 26.87 -3.29
C PHE A 829 38.93 26.88 -4.15
N ALA A 830 40.10 27.10 -3.54
CA ALA A 830 41.35 26.83 -4.21
C ALA A 830 41.36 25.35 -4.58
N ALA A 831 41.68 25.06 -5.85
CA ALA A 831 41.89 23.67 -6.24
C ALA A 831 42.94 23.08 -5.28
N PRO A 832 42.64 21.90 -4.65
CA PRO A 832 43.66 21.25 -3.84
C PRO A 832 44.88 21.09 -4.73
N GLU A 833 46.03 21.58 -4.26
CA GLU A 833 47.32 21.26 -4.87
C GLU A 833 47.35 19.74 -4.99
N VAL A 834 47.24 19.27 -6.22
CA VAL A 834 47.46 17.85 -6.48
C VAL A 834 48.88 17.62 -6.02
N PRO A 835 49.12 16.85 -4.96
CA PRO A 835 50.49 16.53 -4.59
C PRO A 835 51.07 15.93 -5.87
N GLU A 836 52.14 16.59 -6.42
CA GLU A 836 52.91 16.06 -7.53
C GLU A 836 53.08 14.57 -7.22
N SER A 837 52.55 13.73 -8.12
CA SER A 837 52.54 12.30 -7.92
C SER A 837 53.92 11.88 -7.48
N ALA A 838 54.08 11.59 -6.20
CA ALA A 838 55.26 10.91 -5.71
C ALA A 838 55.39 9.71 -6.61
N GLY A 839 56.44 9.72 -7.43
CA GLY A 839 56.67 8.66 -8.42
C GLY A 839 56.50 7.32 -7.71
N ALA A 840 55.88 6.36 -8.40
CA ALA A 840 55.49 5.06 -7.82
C ALA A 840 56.51 4.59 -6.81
N SER A 841 56.07 4.28 -5.62
CA SER A 841 57.00 3.91 -4.53
C SER A 841 57.84 2.74 -5.03
N PRO A 842 59.07 2.60 -4.61
CA PRO A 842 59.92 1.46 -5.00
C PRO A 842 59.21 0.11 -4.80
N LEU A 843 58.29 0.06 -3.84
CA LEU A 843 57.45 -1.12 -3.58
C LEU A 843 56.37 -1.33 -4.67
N GLU A 844 55.73 -0.27 -5.12
CA GLU A 844 54.70 -0.37 -6.21
C GLU A 844 55.35 -0.71 -7.55
N ALA A 845 56.56 -0.16 -7.85
CA ALA A 845 57.33 -0.52 -9.05
C ALA A 845 57.80 -1.97 -9.02
N ALA A 846 58.22 -2.46 -7.86
CA ALA A 846 58.61 -3.88 -7.73
C ALA A 846 57.40 -4.82 -7.81
N LEU A 847 56.25 -4.42 -7.28
CA LEU A 847 54.97 -5.19 -7.35
C LEU A 847 54.46 -5.29 -8.80
N ALA A 848 54.51 -4.17 -9.51
CA ALA A 848 54.09 -4.12 -10.93
C ALA A 848 54.97 -4.98 -11.86
N GLY A 849 56.21 -5.25 -11.45
CA GLY A 849 57.16 -6.14 -12.20
C GLY A 849 56.96 -7.63 -11.96
N ILE A 850 56.10 -8.04 -11.03
CA ILE A 850 55.90 -9.45 -10.68
C ILE A 850 54.69 -9.99 -11.45
N ASN A 851 54.95 -11.05 -12.23
CA ASN A 851 53.86 -11.86 -12.83
C ASN A 851 53.63 -13.11 -12.00
N PRO A 852 52.55 -13.18 -11.19
CA PRO A 852 52.27 -14.30 -10.28
C PRO A 852 52.15 -15.67 -10.97
N ASP A 853 51.65 -15.66 -12.23
CA ASP A 853 51.39 -16.87 -13.00
C ASP A 853 52.67 -17.48 -13.59
N ALA A 854 53.76 -16.73 -13.58
CA ALA A 854 55.05 -17.16 -14.12
C ALA A 854 56.04 -17.63 -13.04
N LEU A 855 55.68 -17.50 -11.74
CA LEU A 855 56.54 -17.84 -10.60
C LEU A 855 56.29 -19.25 -10.07
N SER A 856 57.36 -19.99 -9.77
CA SER A 856 57.24 -21.17 -8.94
C SER A 856 56.91 -20.81 -7.49
N PRO A 857 56.36 -21.72 -6.68
CA PRO A 857 56.00 -21.45 -5.27
C PRO A 857 57.18 -20.93 -4.42
N ARG A 858 58.41 -21.33 -4.73
CA ARG A 858 59.63 -20.87 -4.03
C ARG A 858 60.01 -19.44 -4.43
N GLU A 859 59.92 -19.11 -5.71
CA GLU A 859 60.19 -17.78 -6.25
C GLU A 859 59.09 -16.78 -5.78
N ALA A 860 57.82 -17.23 -5.68
CA ALA A 860 56.76 -16.37 -5.12
C ALA A 860 57.00 -16.02 -3.64
N LEU A 861 57.48 -16.97 -2.84
CA LEU A 861 57.86 -16.77 -1.46
C LEU A 861 59.03 -15.80 -1.32
N ASP A 862 60.07 -15.95 -2.15
CA ASP A 862 61.27 -15.08 -2.20
C ASP A 862 60.86 -13.65 -2.63
N ALA A 863 59.97 -13.48 -3.60
CA ALA A 863 59.40 -12.21 -4.02
C ALA A 863 58.62 -11.55 -2.89
N LEU A 864 57.80 -12.29 -2.12
CA LEU A 864 57.08 -11.79 -0.95
C LEU A 864 58.03 -11.29 0.15
N TYR A 865 59.15 -12.00 0.38
CA TYR A 865 60.17 -11.54 1.35
C TYR A 865 60.87 -10.26 0.88
N GLN A 866 61.18 -10.12 -0.42
CA GLN A 866 61.73 -8.89 -0.99
C GLN A 866 60.77 -7.72 -0.88
N LEU A 867 59.48 -7.88 -1.23
CA LEU A 867 58.47 -6.84 -1.05
C LEU A 867 58.30 -6.47 0.41
N LYS A 868 58.27 -7.41 1.33
CA LYS A 868 58.21 -7.14 2.77
C LYS A 868 59.42 -6.37 3.27
N LYS A 869 60.62 -6.63 2.73
CA LYS A 869 61.83 -5.91 3.09
C LYS A 869 61.84 -4.47 2.54
N MET A 870 61.13 -4.20 1.45
CA MET A 870 60.96 -2.88 0.87
C MET A 870 59.84 -2.06 1.55
N ALA A 871 58.91 -2.76 2.20
CA ALA A 871 57.78 -2.15 2.93
C ALA A 871 58.16 -1.69 4.36
N GLY A 872 59.35 -1.97 4.86
CA GLY A 872 59.87 -1.59 6.19
C GLY A 872 60.06 -2.80 7.05
#